data_68943feb2ed50bf952f390453e964ae2
#
_entry.id   68943feb2ed50bf952f390453e964ae2
#
_cell.length_a   1.000
_cell.length_b   1.000
_cell.length_c   1.000
_cell.angle_alpha   90.00
_cell.angle_beta   90.00
_cell.angle_gamma   90.00
#
_symmetry.space_group_name_H-M   'P 1'
#
loop_
_entity.id
_entity.type
_entity.pdbx_description
1 polymer ?
#
loop_
_entity_poly.entity_id
_entity_poly.type
_entity_poly.pdbx_seq_one_letter_code
_entity_poly.pdbx_strand_id
1 'polypeptide(L)'
;METELDERIARLARMPQLLVACDYDGTIAPIVDDPMAARPRRETVVAMRALADLPQTNVAVISGRSLRDLAALSRLPDEIRLVGSHGSEFEVGFASELPAGAMALRTQIEHAVADVAARTDGAYVEYKPTGVAFHYRMVDPDAACLATEEIRQGPGSLPGVHARQGNQVLELSVVETDKGAALETIRRQLGSSAVLFIGDDVTDEDAFATLGGPDLGIKVGTAPSQAEFRVRDTGDVARVLALLSQLRTSWLMGSAAPPIESHSMLSDQRTAAIVSPEARITWLCSPRIDSAAVFAELVGGPAAGFFSVRPVEGAMPTSQHYVRDSLVLVSTWPKMTVTDYLDCSAGRPRRTAGRSDLIRFVEGSGRAMVEFAPRLDFGRVPTRLEVREGGLEVLGTTDMAVLRSPGVRWEIVDDGVHHTGRALIDLDEGPVVLEMRCGTGSMAADQVEGDRRRDTLAYWEDWAAELDLPTIERDLVRRSAVVLKGLVHEPTGAIVAAATTSLPESLGGVRNWDYRYCWLRDAAMTAGALTRLGSSSEAMNFLDWVLDVLEARGGADRLAPLFLVTGRHLPPEAEIAELPGYAGSRPVRVGNAAEGQVQLDVFGPVVDLVHLLLRRGAPLSGQHWRLVESLAEAVIGRWDSPDHGIWEIRKHPRHHVHSKVMCWLTLDRAVDMAGHFTGRERPEWVEVRDVIAEDVITHGWKPELNYFGSAYDGTDIDASVLAIGLSGLLPPEDPRFVATVEAVEGQLRDGPTVYRYRSDDGLPGTEGGFHLMTSWLVDAYRLVGRRQDAVKLFAGLCDLVGPTGLLSEEYDPVAGRALGNLPQAYSHLGLVNNALNLDGRTA
;
A
#
# COMPACT_ATOMS: atom_id res chain seq x y z
N MET A 1 -7.77 -38.30 -7.87
CA MET A 1 -8.20 -38.01 -6.48
C MET A 1 -7.21 -37.12 -5.77
N GLU A 2 -5.94 -37.52 -5.60
CA GLU A 2 -4.93 -36.63 -4.96
C GLU A 2 -4.64 -35.36 -5.78
N THR A 3 -4.46 -35.50 -7.09
CA THR A 3 -4.25 -34.38 -8.02
C THR A 3 -5.46 -33.43 -8.08
N GLU A 4 -6.65 -33.92 -8.00
CA GLU A 4 -7.90 -33.15 -8.06
C GLU A 4 -8.12 -32.34 -6.75
N LEU A 5 -7.79 -32.92 -5.60
CA LEU A 5 -7.78 -32.22 -4.32
C LEU A 5 -6.74 -31.10 -4.33
N ASP A 6 -5.52 -31.36 -4.82
CA ASP A 6 -4.45 -30.38 -4.89
C ASP A 6 -4.82 -29.19 -5.82
N GLU A 7 -5.51 -29.45 -6.93
CA GLU A 7 -6.06 -28.40 -7.82
C GLU A 7 -7.14 -27.57 -7.12
N ARG A 8 -7.98 -28.23 -6.31
CA ARG A 8 -9.03 -27.55 -5.56
C ARG A 8 -8.45 -26.68 -4.45
N ILE A 9 -7.42 -27.16 -3.73
CA ILE A 9 -6.65 -26.39 -2.75
C ILE A 9 -5.95 -25.19 -3.42
N ALA A 10 -5.39 -25.37 -4.63
CA ALA A 10 -4.75 -24.28 -5.37
C ALA A 10 -5.75 -23.18 -5.79
N ARG A 11 -6.98 -23.54 -6.14
CA ARG A 11 -8.06 -22.56 -6.37
C ARG A 11 -8.45 -21.83 -5.09
N LEU A 12 -8.65 -22.59 -3.99
CA LEU A 12 -8.98 -22.03 -2.68
C LEU A 12 -7.90 -21.05 -2.17
N ALA A 13 -6.62 -21.39 -2.38
CA ALA A 13 -5.50 -20.54 -1.99
C ALA A 13 -5.53 -19.13 -2.63
N ARG A 14 -6.27 -18.96 -3.73
CA ARG A 14 -6.39 -17.69 -4.48
C ARG A 14 -7.61 -16.85 -4.08
N MET A 15 -8.39 -17.32 -3.10
CA MET A 15 -9.59 -16.60 -2.65
C MET A 15 -9.22 -15.32 -1.89
N PRO A 16 -9.92 -14.20 -2.10
CA PRO A 16 -9.57 -12.91 -1.46
C PRO A 16 -9.57 -12.96 0.07
N GLN A 17 -10.65 -13.48 0.67
CA GLN A 17 -10.79 -13.62 2.12
C GLN A 17 -11.07 -15.09 2.46
N LEU A 18 -10.09 -15.77 3.04
CA LEU A 18 -10.18 -17.21 3.32
C LEU A 18 -10.37 -17.49 4.82
N LEU A 19 -11.37 -18.28 5.14
CA LEU A 19 -11.51 -18.93 6.46
C LEU A 19 -11.07 -20.39 6.37
N VAL A 20 -10.11 -20.76 7.19
CA VAL A 20 -9.67 -22.16 7.40
C VAL A 20 -10.18 -22.62 8.75
N ALA A 21 -11.18 -23.48 8.76
CA ALA A 21 -11.78 -24.00 9.97
C ALA A 21 -11.56 -25.52 10.07
N CYS A 22 -11.18 -26.01 11.23
CA CYS A 22 -10.94 -27.40 11.49
C CYS A 22 -11.66 -27.87 12.76
N ASP A 23 -12.13 -29.11 12.77
CA ASP A 23 -12.42 -29.77 14.02
C ASP A 23 -11.13 -30.14 14.78
N TYR A 24 -11.25 -30.48 16.06
CA TYR A 24 -10.11 -30.79 16.93
C TYR A 24 -9.79 -32.28 16.96
N ASP A 25 -10.68 -33.10 17.56
CA ASP A 25 -10.46 -34.53 17.81
C ASP A 25 -10.61 -35.32 16.52
N GLY A 26 -9.66 -36.18 16.17
CA GLY A 26 -9.66 -36.95 14.93
C GLY A 26 -9.27 -36.14 13.69
N THR A 27 -9.19 -34.82 13.80
CA THR A 27 -8.86 -33.92 12.70
C THR A 27 -7.48 -33.28 12.85
N ILE A 28 -7.28 -32.37 13.81
CA ILE A 28 -5.95 -31.78 14.07
C ILE A 28 -5.20 -32.50 15.18
N ALA A 29 -5.92 -33.17 16.10
CA ALA A 29 -5.36 -34.01 17.13
C ALA A 29 -5.79 -35.49 16.88
N PRO A 30 -4.88 -36.47 17.00
CA PRO A 30 -5.29 -37.89 16.90
C PRO A 30 -6.27 -38.26 18.01
N ILE A 31 -7.18 -39.21 17.72
CA ILE A 31 -8.02 -39.83 18.75
C ILE A 31 -7.13 -40.67 19.65
N VAL A 32 -7.22 -40.45 20.96
CA VAL A 32 -6.48 -41.19 22.01
C VAL A 32 -7.42 -41.69 23.07
N ASP A 33 -6.98 -42.72 23.83
CA ASP A 33 -7.82 -43.34 24.86
C ASP A 33 -8.19 -42.39 26.00
N ASP A 34 -7.23 -41.55 26.42
CA ASP A 34 -7.49 -40.46 27.39
C ASP A 34 -7.76 -39.14 26.65
N PRO A 35 -9.01 -38.65 26.64
CA PRO A 35 -9.35 -37.37 25.95
C PRO A 35 -8.54 -36.18 26.43
N MET A 36 -8.03 -36.20 27.68
CA MET A 36 -7.19 -35.13 28.24
C MET A 36 -5.74 -35.20 27.76
N ALA A 37 -5.35 -36.28 27.11
CA ALA A 37 -4.02 -36.44 26.50
C ALA A 37 -3.99 -36.06 25.01
N ALA A 38 -5.14 -35.77 24.39
CA ALA A 38 -5.21 -35.38 22.98
C ALA A 38 -4.42 -34.07 22.72
N ARG A 39 -3.47 -34.11 21.80
CA ARG A 39 -2.65 -32.96 21.41
C ARG A 39 -2.61 -32.86 19.90
N PRO A 40 -2.69 -31.64 19.32
CA PRO A 40 -2.57 -31.47 17.88
C PRO A 40 -1.18 -31.88 17.40
N ARG A 41 -1.12 -32.37 16.18
CA ARG A 41 0.18 -32.67 15.55
C ARG A 41 1.01 -31.41 15.40
N ARG A 42 2.33 -31.53 15.64
CA ARG A 42 3.25 -30.38 15.52
C ARG A 42 3.22 -29.74 14.12
N GLU A 43 3.16 -30.57 13.09
CA GLU A 43 3.12 -30.15 11.68
C GLU A 43 1.85 -29.36 11.38
N THR A 44 0.70 -29.80 11.94
CA THR A 44 -0.57 -29.10 11.81
C THR A 44 -0.52 -27.74 12.49
N VAL A 45 0.02 -27.65 13.71
CA VAL A 45 0.17 -26.38 14.43
C VAL A 45 1.06 -25.40 13.66
N VAL A 46 2.16 -25.89 13.08
CA VAL A 46 3.06 -25.03 12.25
C VAL A 46 2.33 -24.51 11.02
N ALA A 47 1.57 -25.36 10.32
CA ALA A 47 0.83 -24.94 9.14
C ALA A 47 -0.31 -23.96 9.48
N MET A 48 -1.04 -24.20 10.58
CA MET A 48 -2.12 -23.31 11.04
C MET A 48 -1.59 -21.92 11.46
N ARG A 49 -0.45 -21.88 12.17
CA ARG A 49 0.22 -20.61 12.49
C ARG A 49 0.65 -19.86 11.23
N ALA A 50 1.32 -20.55 10.31
CA ALA A 50 1.74 -19.94 9.05
C ALA A 50 0.55 -19.40 8.24
N LEU A 51 -0.62 -20.05 8.28
CA LEU A 51 -1.85 -19.55 7.67
C LEU A 51 -2.43 -18.34 8.41
N ALA A 52 -2.43 -18.37 9.76
CA ALA A 52 -2.95 -17.26 10.58
C ALA A 52 -2.10 -15.97 10.45
N ASP A 53 -0.80 -16.13 10.19
CA ASP A 53 0.13 -15.02 9.94
C ASP A 53 -0.06 -14.37 8.55
N LEU A 54 -0.78 -15.04 7.62
CA LEU A 54 -1.02 -14.50 6.28
C LEU A 54 -2.16 -13.48 6.28
N PRO A 55 -2.00 -12.36 5.55
CA PRO A 55 -3.09 -11.41 5.37
C PRO A 55 -4.29 -12.08 4.68
N GLN A 56 -5.48 -11.54 4.90
CA GLN A 56 -6.73 -12.03 4.28
C GLN A 56 -6.99 -13.53 4.56
N THR A 57 -6.41 -14.06 5.65
CA THR A 57 -6.56 -15.47 6.04
C THR A 57 -6.89 -15.56 7.51
N ASN A 58 -7.97 -16.24 7.81
CA ASN A 58 -8.41 -16.46 9.18
C ASN A 58 -8.40 -17.95 9.47
N VAL A 59 -7.99 -18.32 10.68
CA VAL A 59 -7.94 -19.73 11.11
C VAL A 59 -8.80 -19.91 12.34
N ALA A 60 -9.61 -20.98 12.36
CA ALA A 60 -10.50 -21.30 13.47
C ALA A 60 -10.46 -22.80 13.79
N VAL A 61 -10.68 -23.14 15.04
CA VAL A 61 -10.93 -24.51 15.50
C VAL A 61 -12.31 -24.56 16.15
N ILE A 62 -13.20 -25.42 15.63
CA ILE A 62 -14.58 -25.58 16.10
C ILE A 62 -14.71 -26.99 16.66
N SER A 63 -14.88 -27.13 17.98
CA SER A 63 -14.87 -28.41 18.68
C SER A 63 -16.07 -28.63 19.56
N GLY A 64 -16.40 -29.87 19.83
CA GLY A 64 -17.37 -30.27 20.88
C GLY A 64 -16.86 -30.11 22.32
N ARG A 65 -15.53 -29.92 22.50
CA ARG A 65 -14.92 -29.64 23.81
C ARG A 65 -15.32 -28.30 24.34
N SER A 66 -15.30 -28.13 25.67
CA SER A 66 -15.42 -26.80 26.28
C SER A 66 -14.29 -25.87 25.76
N LEU A 67 -14.56 -24.59 25.62
CA LEU A 67 -13.55 -23.60 25.17
C LEU A 67 -12.32 -23.63 26.08
N ARG A 68 -12.51 -23.79 27.38
CA ARG A 68 -11.45 -23.88 28.39
C ARG A 68 -10.54 -25.09 28.13
N ASP A 69 -11.13 -26.28 27.92
CA ASP A 69 -10.36 -27.49 27.68
C ASP A 69 -9.69 -27.44 26.31
N LEU A 70 -10.38 -26.93 25.29
CA LEU A 70 -9.82 -26.74 23.97
C LEU A 70 -8.58 -25.83 24.03
N ALA A 71 -8.64 -24.70 24.72
CA ALA A 71 -7.51 -23.78 24.89
C ALA A 71 -6.35 -24.45 25.65
N ALA A 72 -6.63 -25.15 26.74
CA ALA A 72 -5.63 -25.83 27.56
C ALA A 72 -4.91 -26.99 26.82
N LEU A 73 -5.65 -27.71 25.96
CA LEU A 73 -5.13 -28.87 25.23
C LEU A 73 -4.42 -28.46 23.94
N SER A 74 -4.99 -27.51 23.17
CA SER A 74 -4.48 -27.14 21.87
C SER A 74 -3.20 -26.29 21.97
N ARG A 75 -3.12 -25.37 22.92
CA ARG A 75 -2.03 -24.37 23.08
C ARG A 75 -1.75 -23.63 21.78
N LEU A 76 -2.80 -23.37 21.01
CA LEU A 76 -2.71 -22.58 19.79
C LEU A 76 -2.53 -21.11 20.14
N PRO A 77 -1.89 -20.30 19.28
CA PRO A 77 -1.73 -18.88 19.52
C PRO A 77 -3.08 -18.12 19.40
N ASP A 78 -3.14 -16.92 19.97
CA ASP A 78 -4.34 -16.09 20.06
C ASP A 78 -4.89 -15.67 18.69
N GLU A 79 -4.05 -15.71 17.63
CA GLU A 79 -4.45 -15.44 16.24
C GLU A 79 -5.38 -16.53 15.66
N ILE A 80 -5.39 -17.73 16.27
CA ILE A 80 -6.26 -18.85 15.87
C ILE A 80 -7.49 -18.86 16.77
N ARG A 81 -8.65 -18.62 16.19
CA ARG A 81 -9.92 -18.53 16.90
C ARG A 81 -10.34 -19.90 17.42
N LEU A 82 -10.73 -19.99 18.68
CA LEU A 82 -11.24 -21.19 19.29
C LEU A 82 -12.75 -21.07 19.52
N VAL A 83 -13.49 -22.11 19.15
CA VAL A 83 -14.93 -22.23 19.37
C VAL A 83 -15.22 -23.56 20.02
N GLY A 84 -15.74 -23.51 21.22
CA GLY A 84 -16.07 -24.67 22.04
C GLY A 84 -17.55 -25.06 21.99
N SER A 85 -17.85 -26.24 22.59
CA SER A 85 -19.20 -26.72 22.79
C SER A 85 -20.10 -26.65 21.54
N HIS A 86 -19.58 -27.16 20.41
CA HIS A 86 -20.25 -27.16 19.10
C HIS A 86 -20.78 -25.80 18.65
N GLY A 87 -20.12 -24.69 19.04
CA GLY A 87 -20.52 -23.35 18.62
C GLY A 87 -21.27 -22.54 19.65
N SER A 88 -21.42 -23.05 20.88
CA SER A 88 -22.06 -22.28 21.97
C SER A 88 -21.09 -21.43 22.79
N GLU A 89 -19.78 -21.65 22.64
CA GLU A 89 -18.74 -20.92 23.36
C GLU A 89 -17.78 -20.27 22.34
N PHE A 90 -17.77 -18.94 22.30
CA PHE A 90 -16.82 -18.13 21.55
C PHE A 90 -15.88 -17.40 22.51
N GLU A 91 -14.71 -17.00 22.05
CA GLU A 91 -13.81 -16.12 22.79
C GLU A 91 -14.46 -14.77 23.11
N VAL A 92 -13.88 -14.02 24.06
CA VAL A 92 -14.41 -12.73 24.55
C VAL A 92 -14.68 -11.77 23.39
N GLY A 93 -15.94 -11.33 23.28
CA GLY A 93 -16.44 -10.47 22.18
C GLY A 93 -17.44 -11.16 21.25
N PHE A 94 -17.61 -12.47 21.34
CA PHE A 94 -18.53 -13.27 20.53
C PHE A 94 -19.62 -14.01 21.36
N ALA A 95 -19.70 -13.73 22.66
CA ALA A 95 -20.66 -14.42 23.53
C ALA A 95 -22.10 -14.14 23.14
N SER A 96 -22.87 -15.18 22.80
CA SER A 96 -24.31 -15.11 22.76
C SER A 96 -24.85 -15.20 24.19
N GLU A 97 -25.65 -14.23 24.62
CA GLU A 97 -26.40 -14.35 25.90
C GLU A 97 -27.41 -15.50 25.81
N LEU A 98 -27.50 -16.31 26.85
CA LEU A 98 -28.51 -17.36 26.92
C LEU A 98 -29.90 -16.75 26.87
N PRO A 99 -30.85 -17.36 26.13
CA PRO A 99 -32.25 -16.93 26.15
C PRO A 99 -32.83 -16.87 27.54
N ALA A 100 -33.80 -15.98 27.78
CA ALA A 100 -34.45 -15.87 29.07
C ALA A 100 -35.06 -17.22 29.48
N GLY A 101 -34.75 -17.72 30.66
CA GLY A 101 -35.21 -19.01 31.19
C GLY A 101 -34.27 -20.21 30.91
N ALA A 102 -33.35 -20.10 29.97
CA ALA A 102 -32.43 -21.19 29.63
C ALA A 102 -31.46 -21.54 30.79
N MET A 103 -31.09 -20.55 31.61
CA MET A 103 -30.26 -20.78 32.79
C MET A 103 -30.90 -21.71 33.83
N ALA A 104 -32.20 -21.54 34.11
CA ALA A 104 -32.91 -22.41 35.04
C ALA A 104 -33.03 -23.85 34.50
N LEU A 105 -33.35 -23.96 33.19
CA LEU A 105 -33.43 -25.26 32.51
C LEU A 105 -32.07 -25.99 32.48
N ARG A 106 -30.97 -25.22 32.21
CA ARG A 106 -29.63 -25.75 32.30
C ARG A 106 -29.32 -26.36 33.70
N THR A 107 -29.56 -25.63 34.77
CA THR A 107 -29.37 -26.11 36.13
C THR A 107 -30.19 -27.38 36.42
N GLN A 108 -31.42 -27.47 35.89
CA GLN A 108 -32.27 -28.63 36.03
C GLN A 108 -31.70 -29.88 35.34
N ILE A 109 -31.24 -29.76 34.09
CA ILE A 109 -30.63 -30.88 33.37
C ILE A 109 -29.28 -31.27 33.98
N GLU A 110 -28.45 -30.33 34.43
CA GLU A 110 -27.17 -30.59 35.10
C GLU A 110 -27.36 -31.46 36.34
N HIS A 111 -28.32 -31.13 37.20
CA HIS A 111 -28.62 -31.92 38.41
C HIS A 111 -29.13 -33.31 38.03
N ALA A 112 -30.07 -33.42 37.09
CA ALA A 112 -30.63 -34.72 36.70
C ALA A 112 -29.59 -35.67 36.09
N VAL A 113 -28.70 -35.15 35.20
CA VAL A 113 -27.64 -35.94 34.62
C VAL A 113 -26.57 -36.34 35.65
N ALA A 114 -26.22 -35.45 36.59
CA ALA A 114 -25.33 -35.74 37.69
C ALA A 114 -25.86 -36.84 38.60
N ASP A 115 -27.17 -36.87 38.88
CA ASP A 115 -27.83 -37.91 39.67
C ASP A 115 -27.77 -39.29 38.97
N VAL A 116 -27.89 -39.35 37.63
CA VAL A 116 -27.73 -40.59 36.86
C VAL A 116 -26.26 -41.01 36.87
N ALA A 117 -25.33 -40.12 36.68
CA ALA A 117 -23.91 -40.41 36.68
C ALA A 117 -23.42 -40.94 38.03
N ALA A 118 -23.90 -40.36 39.14
CA ALA A 118 -23.54 -40.82 40.49
C ALA A 118 -23.94 -42.25 40.78
N ARG A 119 -24.90 -42.82 40.04
CA ARG A 119 -25.38 -44.20 40.15
C ARG A 119 -24.81 -45.13 39.11
N THR A 120 -24.02 -44.61 38.16
CA THR A 120 -23.48 -45.36 37.04
C THR A 120 -21.96 -45.42 37.17
N ASP A 121 -21.44 -46.59 37.57
CA ASP A 121 -20.00 -46.74 37.79
C ASP A 121 -19.20 -46.57 36.47
N GLY A 122 -18.17 -45.75 36.49
CA GLY A 122 -17.37 -45.38 35.32
C GLY A 122 -17.94 -44.26 34.48
N ALA A 123 -19.11 -43.66 34.85
CA ALA A 123 -19.63 -42.49 34.16
C ALA A 123 -18.95 -41.18 34.64
N TYR A 124 -18.80 -40.23 33.73
CA TYR A 124 -18.26 -38.91 34.01
C TYR A 124 -19.19 -37.82 33.44
N VAL A 125 -19.35 -36.73 34.16
CA VAL A 125 -20.16 -35.59 33.77
C VAL A 125 -19.28 -34.39 33.49
N GLU A 126 -19.42 -33.80 32.29
CA GLU A 126 -18.79 -32.58 31.89
C GLU A 126 -19.86 -31.45 31.87
N TYR A 127 -19.62 -30.38 32.63
CA TYR A 127 -20.51 -29.22 32.68
C TYR A 127 -20.10 -28.21 31.61
N LYS A 128 -21.05 -27.82 30.75
CA LYS A 128 -20.85 -26.85 29.66
C LYS A 128 -21.67 -25.59 29.90
N PRO A 129 -21.27 -24.42 29.32
CA PRO A 129 -22.00 -23.17 29.50
C PRO A 129 -23.48 -23.24 29.09
N THR A 130 -23.82 -24.05 28.11
CA THR A 130 -25.18 -24.20 27.58
C THR A 130 -25.85 -25.53 27.96
N GLY A 131 -25.16 -26.40 28.73
CA GLY A 131 -25.71 -27.72 29.05
C GLY A 131 -24.76 -28.64 29.78
N VAL A 132 -24.87 -29.94 29.54
CA VAL A 132 -24.12 -30.98 30.21
C VAL A 132 -23.87 -32.19 29.31
N ALA A 133 -22.69 -32.78 29.38
CA ALA A 133 -22.37 -34.00 28.66
C ALA A 133 -22.14 -35.18 29.62
N PHE A 134 -22.79 -36.30 29.34
CA PHE A 134 -22.67 -37.56 30.03
C PHE A 134 -21.75 -38.50 29.27
N HIS A 135 -20.53 -38.70 29.78
CA HIS A 135 -19.54 -39.59 29.20
C HIS A 135 -19.66 -41.00 29.79
N TYR A 136 -19.78 -42.02 28.92
CA TYR A 136 -19.98 -43.40 29.32
C TYR A 136 -19.01 -44.40 28.69
N ARG A 137 -17.85 -43.90 28.21
CA ARG A 137 -16.81 -44.72 27.57
C ARG A 137 -16.26 -45.82 28.49
N MET A 138 -16.20 -45.57 29.80
CA MET A 138 -15.69 -46.49 30.81
C MET A 138 -16.83 -47.25 31.53
N VAL A 139 -18.06 -47.10 31.07
CA VAL A 139 -19.24 -47.75 31.64
C VAL A 139 -19.47 -49.10 30.93
N ASP A 140 -19.94 -50.13 31.69
CA ASP A 140 -20.41 -51.37 31.11
C ASP A 140 -21.49 -51.13 30.04
N PRO A 141 -21.45 -51.80 28.85
CA PRO A 141 -22.37 -51.53 27.77
C PRO A 141 -23.87 -51.62 28.11
N ASP A 142 -24.27 -52.55 28.94
CA ASP A 142 -25.69 -52.69 29.35
C ASP A 142 -26.10 -51.56 30.31
N ALA A 143 -25.23 -51.22 31.25
CA ALA A 143 -25.44 -50.09 32.16
C ALA A 143 -25.43 -48.74 31.42
N ALA A 144 -24.56 -48.58 30.42
CA ALA A 144 -24.51 -47.40 29.56
C ALA A 144 -25.82 -47.23 28.76
N CYS A 145 -26.36 -48.29 28.22
CA CYS A 145 -27.64 -48.30 27.50
C CYS A 145 -28.78 -47.81 28.38
N LEU A 146 -28.87 -48.35 29.61
CA LEU A 146 -29.91 -48.01 30.58
C LEU A 146 -29.79 -46.53 31.03
N ALA A 147 -28.58 -46.08 31.37
CA ALA A 147 -28.32 -44.72 31.81
C ALA A 147 -28.61 -43.67 30.71
N THR A 148 -28.18 -43.93 29.47
CA THR A 148 -28.43 -43.04 28.33
C THR A 148 -29.91 -42.97 27.99
N GLU A 149 -30.65 -44.07 28.09
CA GLU A 149 -32.08 -44.09 27.86
C GLU A 149 -32.84 -43.34 28.97
N GLU A 150 -32.43 -43.49 30.25
CA GLU A 150 -32.99 -42.73 31.39
C GLU A 150 -32.76 -41.22 31.17
N ILE A 151 -31.58 -40.81 30.74
CA ILE A 151 -31.27 -39.40 30.45
C ILE A 151 -32.12 -38.88 29.28
N ARG A 152 -32.29 -39.65 28.20
CA ARG A 152 -33.11 -39.25 27.03
C ARG A 152 -34.56 -39.08 27.36
N GLN A 153 -35.14 -40.07 28.10
CA GLN A 153 -36.55 -40.06 28.47
C GLN A 153 -36.88 -39.09 29.62
N GLY A 154 -35.87 -38.78 30.47
CA GLY A 154 -35.95 -37.84 31.56
C GLY A 154 -35.56 -36.39 31.14
N PRO A 155 -34.38 -35.91 31.55
CA PRO A 155 -33.98 -34.55 31.31
C PRO A 155 -33.84 -34.20 29.80
N GLY A 156 -33.54 -35.15 28.92
CA GLY A 156 -33.43 -34.96 27.47
C GLY A 156 -34.77 -34.75 26.76
N SER A 157 -35.92 -35.09 27.42
CA SER A 157 -37.25 -34.88 26.85
C SER A 157 -37.90 -33.56 27.27
N LEU A 158 -37.24 -32.75 28.08
CA LEU A 158 -37.79 -31.46 28.55
C LEU A 158 -37.90 -30.45 27.38
N PRO A 159 -38.99 -29.68 27.32
CA PRO A 159 -39.13 -28.63 26.29
C PRO A 159 -37.97 -27.63 26.34
N GLY A 160 -37.31 -27.43 25.21
CA GLY A 160 -36.17 -26.54 25.10
C GLY A 160 -34.81 -27.20 25.41
N VAL A 161 -34.79 -28.54 25.63
CA VAL A 161 -33.57 -29.33 25.73
C VAL A 161 -33.31 -30.07 24.40
N HIS A 162 -32.10 -29.94 23.89
CA HIS A 162 -31.62 -30.66 22.70
C HIS A 162 -30.64 -31.75 23.12
N ALA A 163 -30.99 -33.01 22.81
CA ALA A 163 -30.18 -34.18 23.15
C ALA A 163 -29.39 -34.61 21.90
N ARG A 164 -28.06 -34.68 22.01
CA ARG A 164 -27.17 -35.08 20.92
C ARG A 164 -26.34 -36.28 21.33
N GLN A 165 -26.28 -37.27 20.44
CA GLN A 165 -25.46 -38.46 20.62
C GLN A 165 -24.12 -38.29 19.91
N GLY A 166 -23.02 -38.36 20.69
CA GLY A 166 -21.67 -38.44 20.16
C GLY A 166 -21.06 -39.85 20.34
N ASN A 167 -19.75 -39.96 20.12
CA ASN A 167 -19.01 -41.20 20.27
C ASN A 167 -18.80 -41.53 21.76
N GLN A 168 -19.70 -42.35 22.34
CA GLN A 168 -19.75 -42.74 23.77
C GLN A 168 -19.97 -41.54 24.73
N VAL A 169 -20.68 -40.54 24.27
CA VAL A 169 -21.15 -39.39 25.05
C VAL A 169 -22.57 -39.02 24.64
N LEU A 170 -23.40 -38.63 25.61
CA LEU A 170 -24.72 -38.06 25.40
C LEU A 170 -24.73 -36.63 25.96
N GLU A 171 -24.92 -35.66 25.07
CA GLU A 171 -24.93 -34.25 25.41
C GLU A 171 -26.37 -33.69 25.45
N LEU A 172 -26.68 -32.92 26.47
CA LEU A 172 -27.92 -32.16 26.60
C LEU A 172 -27.58 -30.68 26.62
N SER A 173 -28.19 -29.89 25.70
CA SER A 173 -28.02 -28.45 25.62
C SER A 173 -29.38 -27.72 25.69
N VAL A 174 -29.40 -26.52 26.27
CA VAL A 174 -30.58 -25.66 26.32
C VAL A 174 -30.60 -24.63 25.17
N VAL A 175 -29.62 -24.72 24.26
CA VAL A 175 -29.52 -23.91 23.03
C VAL A 175 -29.27 -24.88 21.89
N GLU A 176 -29.99 -24.69 20.79
CA GLU A 176 -29.72 -25.41 19.56
C GLU A 176 -28.50 -24.77 18.89
N THR A 177 -27.33 -25.41 18.99
CA THR A 177 -26.10 -24.97 18.35
C THR A 177 -25.49 -26.15 17.62
N ASP A 178 -24.93 -25.89 16.45
CA ASP A 178 -24.19 -26.84 15.65
C ASP A 178 -22.97 -26.20 15.02
N LYS A 179 -22.04 -27.02 14.51
CA LYS A 179 -20.80 -26.54 13.90
C LYS A 179 -21.07 -25.74 12.62
N GLY A 180 -22.18 -26.00 11.92
CA GLY A 180 -22.56 -25.23 10.72
C GLY A 180 -22.97 -23.80 11.05
N ALA A 181 -23.84 -23.63 12.05
CA ALA A 181 -24.24 -22.31 12.54
C ALA A 181 -23.05 -21.50 13.08
N ALA A 182 -22.11 -22.17 13.78
CA ALA A 182 -20.89 -21.57 14.25
C ALA A 182 -20.01 -21.11 13.08
N LEU A 183 -19.78 -21.96 12.09
CA LEU A 183 -18.99 -21.68 10.90
C LEU A 183 -19.54 -20.48 10.12
N GLU A 184 -20.87 -20.43 9.90
CA GLU A 184 -21.53 -19.33 9.21
C GLU A 184 -21.50 -18.02 10.01
N THR A 185 -21.49 -18.10 11.34
CA THR A 185 -21.31 -16.92 12.20
C THR A 185 -19.93 -16.33 12.05
N ILE A 186 -18.88 -17.15 12.11
CA ILE A 186 -17.49 -16.73 11.90
C ILE A 186 -17.32 -16.17 10.48
N ARG A 187 -17.83 -16.89 9.45
CA ARG A 187 -17.77 -16.48 8.05
C ARG A 187 -18.32 -15.07 7.83
N ARG A 188 -19.52 -14.80 8.35
CA ARG A 188 -20.17 -13.47 8.21
C ARG A 188 -19.43 -12.37 8.94
N GLN A 189 -18.95 -12.63 10.15
CA GLN A 189 -18.22 -11.64 10.95
C GLN A 189 -16.87 -11.25 10.32
N LEU A 190 -16.20 -12.22 9.68
CA LEU A 190 -14.91 -12.02 9.04
C LEU A 190 -15.03 -11.60 7.56
N GLY A 191 -16.23 -11.58 7.00
CA GLY A 191 -16.44 -11.28 5.58
C GLY A 191 -15.74 -12.28 4.65
N SER A 192 -15.63 -13.56 5.06
CA SER A 192 -14.86 -14.56 4.32
C SER A 192 -15.57 -14.95 3.03
N SER A 193 -14.86 -14.86 1.91
CA SER A 193 -15.37 -15.18 0.58
C SER A 193 -15.33 -16.68 0.27
N ALA A 194 -14.51 -17.44 0.99
CA ALA A 194 -14.44 -18.89 0.88
C ALA A 194 -14.06 -19.51 2.24
N VAL A 195 -14.46 -20.77 2.40
CA VAL A 195 -14.21 -21.56 3.60
C VAL A 195 -13.56 -22.88 3.22
N LEU A 196 -12.49 -23.27 3.93
CA LEU A 196 -12.05 -24.63 4.06
C LEU A 196 -12.57 -25.16 5.40
N PHE A 197 -13.35 -26.25 5.39
CA PHE A 197 -13.70 -26.97 6.62
C PHE A 197 -13.19 -28.41 6.55
N ILE A 198 -12.50 -28.85 7.63
CA ILE A 198 -11.98 -30.20 7.77
C ILE A 198 -12.52 -30.82 9.06
N GLY A 199 -13.10 -32.04 8.98
CA GLY A 199 -13.67 -32.72 10.14
C GLY A 199 -13.76 -34.24 9.97
N ASP A 200 -13.90 -34.99 11.08
CA ASP A 200 -13.90 -36.48 11.08
C ASP A 200 -15.21 -37.08 11.61
N ASP A 201 -16.00 -36.34 12.37
CA ASP A 201 -17.15 -36.87 13.09
C ASP A 201 -18.51 -36.55 12.36
N VAL A 202 -19.57 -37.12 12.90
CA VAL A 202 -20.97 -36.91 12.44
C VAL A 202 -21.41 -35.46 12.67
N THR A 203 -20.92 -34.81 13.72
CA THR A 203 -21.22 -33.41 14.03
C THR A 203 -20.61 -32.43 13.02
N ASP A 204 -19.64 -32.88 12.21
CA ASP A 204 -19.05 -32.06 11.14
C ASP A 204 -19.91 -32.00 9.89
N GLU A 205 -20.87 -32.95 9.75
CA GLU A 205 -21.81 -32.95 8.65
C GLU A 205 -22.68 -31.69 8.64
N ASP A 206 -22.97 -31.12 9.82
CA ASP A 206 -23.70 -29.85 9.96
C ASP A 206 -22.89 -28.69 9.31
N ALA A 207 -21.56 -28.70 9.46
CA ALA A 207 -20.68 -27.73 8.82
C ALA A 207 -20.54 -27.99 7.31
N PHE A 208 -20.36 -29.25 6.90
CA PHE A 208 -20.30 -29.59 5.46
C PHE A 208 -21.57 -29.21 4.71
N ALA A 209 -22.74 -29.30 5.37
CA ALA A 209 -24.02 -28.92 4.75
C ALA A 209 -24.15 -27.42 4.48
N THR A 210 -23.37 -26.55 5.13
CA THR A 210 -23.39 -25.09 4.91
C THR A 210 -22.45 -24.65 3.78
N LEU A 211 -21.55 -25.53 3.33
CA LEU A 211 -20.56 -25.20 2.32
C LEU A 211 -21.18 -25.13 0.92
N GLY A 212 -20.73 -24.15 0.13
CA GLY A 212 -21.19 -23.99 -1.24
C GLY A 212 -20.28 -23.07 -2.09
N GLY A 213 -20.42 -23.17 -3.41
CA GLY A 213 -19.67 -22.32 -4.34
C GLY A 213 -18.15 -22.58 -4.26
N PRO A 214 -17.34 -21.60 -3.82
CA PRO A 214 -15.89 -21.73 -3.76
C PRO A 214 -15.38 -22.54 -2.55
N ASP A 215 -16.26 -22.89 -1.60
CA ASP A 215 -15.88 -23.57 -0.37
C ASP A 215 -15.38 -24.99 -0.61
N LEU A 216 -14.61 -25.52 0.32
CA LEU A 216 -14.03 -26.86 0.26
C LEU A 216 -14.25 -27.60 1.57
N GLY A 217 -15.00 -28.70 1.51
CA GLY A 217 -15.20 -29.63 2.62
C GLY A 217 -14.30 -30.86 2.48
N ILE A 218 -13.57 -31.21 3.54
CA ILE A 218 -12.70 -32.42 3.57
C ILE A 218 -13.02 -33.28 4.77
N LYS A 219 -13.49 -34.49 4.51
CA LYS A 219 -13.72 -35.52 5.53
C LYS A 219 -12.44 -36.27 5.88
N VAL A 220 -12.16 -36.42 7.16
CA VAL A 220 -11.10 -37.34 7.64
C VAL A 220 -11.71 -38.74 7.90
N GLY A 221 -11.08 -39.78 7.33
CA GLY A 221 -11.54 -41.17 7.46
C GLY A 221 -12.53 -41.61 6.37
N THR A 222 -13.18 -42.76 6.61
CA THR A 222 -13.97 -43.48 5.59
C THR A 222 -15.49 -43.44 5.81
N ALA A 223 -15.96 -42.83 6.91
CA ALA A 223 -17.40 -42.71 7.21
C ALA A 223 -18.16 -41.97 6.10
N PRO A 224 -19.45 -42.28 5.84
CA PRO A 224 -20.27 -41.50 4.89
C PRO A 224 -20.27 -40.01 5.21
N SER A 225 -20.22 -39.13 4.20
CA SER A 225 -20.14 -37.67 4.39
C SER A 225 -20.62 -36.93 3.16
N GLN A 226 -21.11 -35.69 3.39
CA GLN A 226 -21.43 -34.70 2.37
C GLN A 226 -20.19 -33.90 1.90
N ALA A 227 -19.03 -34.07 2.54
CA ALA A 227 -17.79 -33.41 2.13
C ALA A 227 -17.38 -33.82 0.70
N GLU A 228 -16.89 -32.84 -0.07
CA GLU A 228 -16.45 -33.01 -1.46
C GLU A 228 -15.26 -33.97 -1.58
N PHE A 229 -14.31 -33.90 -0.62
CA PHE A 229 -13.09 -34.69 -0.61
C PHE A 229 -12.88 -35.43 0.71
N ARG A 230 -11.94 -36.40 0.66
CA ARG A 230 -11.57 -37.20 1.82
C ARG A 230 -10.06 -37.33 1.94
N VAL A 231 -9.60 -37.38 3.20
CA VAL A 231 -8.23 -37.71 3.58
C VAL A 231 -8.25 -38.86 4.59
N ARG A 232 -7.15 -39.55 4.76
CA ARG A 232 -7.09 -40.79 5.53
C ARG A 232 -7.05 -40.56 7.03
N ASP A 233 -6.21 -39.58 7.45
CA ASP A 233 -5.88 -39.36 8.86
C ASP A 233 -5.38 -37.91 9.11
N THR A 234 -5.05 -37.66 10.38
CA THR A 234 -4.54 -36.36 10.84
C THR A 234 -3.19 -35.94 10.21
N GLY A 235 -2.43 -36.92 9.67
CA GLY A 235 -1.19 -36.61 8.92
C GLY A 235 -1.47 -36.04 7.54
N ASP A 236 -2.50 -36.57 6.86
CA ASP A 236 -2.96 -36.01 5.59
C ASP A 236 -3.58 -34.60 5.79
N VAL A 237 -4.24 -34.35 6.94
CA VAL A 237 -4.70 -33.00 7.31
C VAL A 237 -3.54 -32.02 7.40
N ALA A 238 -2.45 -32.41 8.08
CA ALA A 238 -1.24 -31.58 8.17
C ALA A 238 -0.67 -31.26 6.78
N ARG A 239 -0.66 -32.24 5.86
CA ARG A 239 -0.21 -32.07 4.47
C ARG A 239 -1.10 -31.08 3.69
N VAL A 240 -2.42 -31.19 3.82
CA VAL A 240 -3.38 -30.26 3.19
C VAL A 240 -3.16 -28.83 3.66
N LEU A 241 -3.05 -28.62 4.97
CA LEU A 241 -2.83 -27.29 5.55
C LEU A 241 -1.46 -26.72 5.16
N ALA A 242 -0.41 -27.54 5.11
CA ALA A 242 0.92 -27.13 4.66
C ALA A 242 0.92 -26.73 3.17
N LEU A 243 0.27 -27.52 2.30
CA LEU A 243 0.11 -27.21 0.89
C LEU A 243 -0.68 -25.89 0.70
N LEU A 244 -1.80 -25.74 1.40
CA LEU A 244 -2.59 -24.52 1.36
C LEU A 244 -1.76 -23.30 1.81
N SER A 245 -1.02 -23.42 2.91
CA SER A 245 -0.14 -22.35 3.40
C SER A 245 0.91 -21.95 2.36
N GLN A 246 1.58 -22.93 1.74
CA GLN A 246 2.58 -22.69 0.70
C GLN A 246 1.97 -21.99 -0.54
N LEU A 247 0.85 -22.51 -1.04
CA LEU A 247 0.19 -21.97 -2.23
C LEU A 247 -0.38 -20.57 -1.96
N ARG A 248 -0.95 -20.33 -0.76
CA ARG A 248 -1.48 -19.04 -0.39
C ARG A 248 -0.39 -18.00 -0.15
N THR A 249 0.71 -18.37 0.49
CA THR A 249 1.90 -17.52 0.60
C THR A 249 2.40 -17.13 -0.79
N SER A 250 2.53 -18.11 -1.69
CA SER A 250 2.95 -17.85 -3.08
C SER A 250 1.96 -16.95 -3.83
N TRP A 251 0.66 -17.08 -3.57
CA TRP A 251 -0.37 -16.26 -4.20
C TRP A 251 -0.36 -14.82 -3.66
N LEU A 252 -0.26 -14.64 -2.34
CA LEU A 252 -0.33 -13.33 -1.68
C LEU A 252 0.97 -12.53 -1.81
N MET A 253 2.11 -13.22 -1.65
CA MET A 253 3.44 -12.58 -1.63
C MET A 253 4.15 -12.63 -2.97
N GLY A 254 3.67 -13.45 -3.91
CA GLY A 254 4.41 -13.75 -5.15
C GLY A 254 5.71 -14.51 -4.87
N SER A 255 6.48 -14.77 -5.91
CA SER A 255 7.93 -14.96 -5.80
C SER A 255 8.51 -13.60 -5.40
N ALA A 256 9.41 -13.53 -4.45
CA ALA A 256 9.98 -12.32 -3.83
C ALA A 256 9.70 -11.00 -4.60
N ALA A 257 9.01 -10.05 -3.98
CA ALA A 257 8.59 -8.80 -4.64
C ALA A 257 9.76 -8.20 -5.42
N PRO A 258 9.59 -7.86 -6.72
CA PRO A 258 10.67 -7.29 -7.54
C PRO A 258 11.22 -6.04 -6.85
N PRO A 259 12.54 -5.78 -6.90
CA PRO A 259 13.13 -4.58 -6.30
C PRO A 259 12.43 -3.29 -6.75
N ILE A 260 12.24 -2.33 -5.84
CA ILE A 260 11.54 -1.06 -6.13
C ILE A 260 12.18 -0.36 -7.34
N GLU A 261 13.50 -0.30 -7.38
CA GLU A 261 14.29 0.32 -8.45
C GLU A 261 14.13 -0.32 -9.82
N SER A 262 13.60 -1.54 -9.88
CA SER A 262 13.41 -2.26 -11.16
C SER A 262 12.09 -1.98 -11.86
N HIS A 263 11.22 -1.20 -11.24
CA HIS A 263 9.92 -0.83 -11.82
C HIS A 263 10.03 0.36 -12.77
N SER A 264 9.03 0.49 -13.66
CA SER A 264 8.89 1.58 -14.62
C SER A 264 7.57 2.30 -14.44
N MET A 265 7.49 3.58 -14.86
CA MET A 265 6.26 4.38 -14.78
C MET A 265 5.75 4.73 -16.17
N LEU A 266 4.45 4.65 -16.38
CA LEU A 266 3.71 5.26 -17.49
C LEU A 266 2.89 6.43 -16.94
N SER A 267 2.68 7.47 -17.73
CA SER A 267 1.82 8.60 -17.34
C SER A 267 1.16 9.26 -18.56
N ASP A 268 -0.08 9.71 -18.39
CA ASP A 268 -0.77 10.64 -19.26
C ASP A 268 -0.98 12.00 -18.57
N GLN A 269 -0.27 12.23 -17.47
CA GLN A 269 -0.40 13.44 -16.63
C GLN A 269 -1.80 13.64 -16.01
N ARG A 270 -2.62 12.59 -16.00
CA ARG A 270 -3.88 12.50 -15.28
C ARG A 270 -3.81 11.37 -14.24
N THR A 271 -3.24 10.27 -14.65
CA THR A 271 -2.91 9.15 -13.80
C THR A 271 -1.55 8.57 -14.16
N ALA A 272 -1.07 7.65 -13.33
CA ALA A 272 0.17 6.93 -13.60
C ALA A 272 -0.02 5.43 -13.36
N ALA A 273 0.67 4.62 -14.15
CA ALA A 273 0.76 3.18 -13.96
C ALA A 273 2.20 2.78 -13.65
N ILE A 274 2.38 1.80 -12.77
CA ILE A 274 3.69 1.18 -12.50
C ILE A 274 3.73 -0.20 -13.14
N VAL A 275 4.82 -0.45 -13.85
CA VAL A 275 5.09 -1.67 -14.60
C VAL A 275 6.25 -2.40 -13.93
N SER A 276 6.06 -3.66 -13.59
CA SER A 276 7.11 -4.51 -13.03
C SER A 276 8.11 -4.97 -14.11
N PRO A 277 9.30 -5.49 -13.73
CA PRO A 277 10.25 -6.05 -14.70
C PRO A 277 9.69 -7.26 -15.48
N GLU A 278 8.62 -7.92 -15.00
CA GLU A 278 7.87 -8.95 -15.72
C GLU A 278 6.88 -8.38 -16.75
N ALA A 279 6.90 -7.07 -16.97
CA ALA A 279 5.93 -6.34 -17.80
C ALA A 279 4.47 -6.49 -17.34
N ARG A 280 4.24 -6.54 -16.03
CA ARG A 280 2.91 -6.49 -15.42
C ARG A 280 2.59 -5.07 -15.00
N ILE A 281 1.40 -4.61 -15.28
CA ILE A 281 0.87 -3.40 -14.66
C ILE A 281 0.45 -3.79 -13.24
N THR A 282 1.21 -3.37 -12.25
CA THR A 282 1.03 -3.71 -10.83
C THR A 282 0.40 -2.59 -10.02
N TRP A 283 0.31 -1.39 -10.62
CA TRP A 283 -0.27 -0.21 -10.03
C TRP A 283 -0.96 0.67 -11.06
N LEU A 284 -2.18 1.10 -10.79
CA LEU A 284 -2.90 2.13 -11.54
C LEU A 284 -4.04 2.68 -10.69
N CYS A 285 -4.08 4.00 -10.51
CA CYS A 285 -5.19 4.72 -9.89
C CYS A 285 -6.16 5.26 -10.98
N SER A 286 -7.45 5.31 -10.69
CA SER A 286 -8.44 5.85 -11.61
C SER A 286 -9.58 6.52 -10.84
N PRO A 287 -10.09 7.67 -11.31
CA PRO A 287 -9.81 8.40 -12.56
C PRO A 287 -8.57 9.31 -12.52
N ARG A 288 -7.95 9.51 -11.36
CA ARG A 288 -6.79 10.39 -11.15
C ARG A 288 -5.70 9.66 -10.39
N ILE A 289 -4.50 10.23 -10.40
CA ILE A 289 -3.34 9.69 -9.69
C ILE A 289 -3.57 9.59 -8.17
N ASP A 290 -4.36 10.49 -7.57
CA ASP A 290 -4.73 10.52 -6.16
C ASP A 290 -6.00 9.72 -5.81
N SER A 291 -6.60 9.04 -6.78
CA SER A 291 -7.79 8.21 -6.61
C SER A 291 -7.45 6.82 -6.06
N ALA A 292 -8.49 6.04 -5.73
CA ALA A 292 -8.32 4.65 -5.35
C ALA A 292 -7.70 3.82 -6.50
N ALA A 293 -6.87 2.85 -6.16
CA ALA A 293 -6.23 1.99 -7.14
C ALA A 293 -7.21 0.95 -7.71
N VAL A 294 -7.09 0.71 -9.03
CA VAL A 294 -7.74 -0.37 -9.77
C VAL A 294 -6.81 -1.57 -9.91
N PHE A 295 -5.52 -1.32 -9.99
CA PHE A 295 -4.46 -2.32 -9.84
C PHE A 295 -3.59 -1.91 -8.67
N ALA A 296 -3.43 -2.77 -7.69
CA ALA A 296 -2.65 -2.54 -6.47
C ALA A 296 -1.76 -3.75 -6.09
N GLU A 297 -1.43 -4.62 -7.06
CA GLU A 297 -0.52 -5.75 -6.83
C GLU A 297 0.78 -5.33 -6.17
N LEU A 298 1.27 -4.13 -6.47
CA LEU A 298 2.50 -3.56 -5.91
C LEU A 298 2.54 -3.59 -4.37
N VAL A 299 1.39 -3.36 -3.72
CA VAL A 299 1.26 -3.32 -2.25
C VAL A 299 0.29 -4.36 -1.69
N GLY A 300 -0.43 -5.06 -2.55
CA GLY A 300 -1.49 -6.00 -2.17
C GLY A 300 -1.27 -7.42 -2.68
N GLY A 301 -0.18 -7.67 -3.41
CA GLY A 301 0.00 -8.92 -4.12
C GLY A 301 -1.04 -9.13 -5.23
N PRO A 302 -1.03 -10.29 -5.92
CA PRO A 302 -1.91 -10.54 -7.06
C PRO A 302 -3.41 -10.44 -6.76
N ALA A 303 -3.82 -10.63 -5.51
CA ALA A 303 -5.22 -10.49 -5.08
C ALA A 303 -5.74 -9.05 -5.17
N ALA A 304 -4.85 -8.05 -5.13
CA ALA A 304 -5.22 -6.64 -5.19
C ALA A 304 -5.24 -6.06 -6.64
N GLY A 305 -5.07 -6.89 -7.65
CA GLY A 305 -5.29 -6.56 -9.05
C GLY A 305 -4.05 -6.22 -9.84
N PHE A 306 -4.08 -6.69 -11.10
CA PHE A 306 -3.00 -6.54 -12.07
C PHE A 306 -3.50 -6.68 -13.51
N PHE A 307 -2.65 -6.29 -14.46
CA PHE A 307 -2.86 -6.56 -15.86
C PHE A 307 -1.58 -7.12 -16.49
N SER A 308 -1.56 -8.42 -16.81
CA SER A 308 -0.38 -9.11 -17.36
C SER A 308 -0.55 -9.52 -18.80
N VAL A 309 0.57 -9.49 -19.54
CA VAL A 309 0.75 -10.12 -20.85
C VAL A 309 2.09 -10.83 -20.81
N ARG A 310 2.12 -12.14 -21.07
CA ARG A 310 3.35 -12.94 -21.02
C ARG A 310 3.31 -14.06 -22.04
N PRO A 311 4.46 -14.53 -22.55
CA PRO A 311 4.51 -15.74 -23.35
C PRO A 311 3.95 -16.93 -22.57
N VAL A 312 3.32 -17.88 -23.25
CA VAL A 312 2.82 -19.11 -22.59
C VAL A 312 3.96 -19.90 -21.92
N GLU A 313 5.16 -19.84 -22.48
CA GLU A 313 6.35 -20.50 -21.95
C GLU A 313 6.91 -19.84 -20.67
N GLY A 314 6.30 -18.73 -20.21
CA GLY A 314 6.55 -18.13 -18.89
C GLY A 314 7.90 -17.46 -18.69
N ALA A 315 8.63 -17.13 -19.75
CA ALA A 315 9.93 -16.45 -19.66
C ALA A 315 9.81 -15.00 -19.21
N MET A 316 10.86 -14.49 -18.51
CA MET A 316 11.03 -13.07 -18.21
C MET A 316 11.37 -12.29 -19.48
N PRO A 317 11.04 -10.98 -19.57
CA PRO A 317 11.54 -10.11 -20.61
C PRO A 317 13.08 -10.10 -20.63
N THR A 318 13.66 -10.06 -21.80
CA THR A 318 15.12 -9.94 -21.98
C THR A 318 15.60 -8.49 -21.83
N SER A 319 14.71 -7.54 -22.05
CA SER A 319 14.97 -6.10 -21.83
C SER A 319 13.68 -5.33 -21.57
N GLN A 320 13.80 -4.23 -20.84
CA GLN A 320 12.75 -3.24 -20.66
C GLN A 320 13.38 -1.84 -20.75
N HIS A 321 12.84 -0.98 -21.60
CA HIS A 321 13.37 0.36 -21.80
C HIS A 321 12.31 1.31 -22.36
N TYR A 322 12.46 2.60 -22.11
CA TYR A 322 11.61 3.62 -22.73
C TYR A 322 12.05 3.93 -24.16
N VAL A 323 11.08 4.21 -25.01
CA VAL A 323 11.32 4.69 -26.37
C VAL A 323 11.79 6.15 -26.28
N ARG A 324 13.05 6.42 -26.60
CA ARG A 324 13.67 7.75 -26.59
C ARG A 324 13.34 8.56 -25.31
N ASP A 325 12.94 9.80 -25.46
CA ASP A 325 12.67 10.77 -24.39
C ASP A 325 11.18 10.76 -23.99
N SER A 326 10.56 9.57 -23.88
CA SER A 326 9.13 9.40 -23.60
C SER A 326 8.86 8.52 -22.36
N LEU A 327 7.58 8.38 -22.01
CA LEU A 327 7.07 7.36 -21.07
C LEU A 327 6.33 6.23 -21.81
N VAL A 328 6.75 5.94 -23.05
CA VAL A 328 6.35 4.74 -23.80
C VAL A 328 7.36 3.64 -23.52
N LEU A 329 6.94 2.56 -22.89
CA LEU A 329 7.80 1.49 -22.40
C LEU A 329 7.73 0.28 -23.34
N VAL A 330 8.88 -0.29 -23.66
CA VAL A 330 8.99 -1.51 -24.46
C VAL A 330 9.59 -2.62 -23.61
N SER A 331 8.88 -3.73 -23.51
CA SER A 331 9.34 -4.97 -22.88
C SER A 331 9.50 -6.03 -23.97
N THR A 332 10.69 -6.64 -24.06
CA THR A 332 11.05 -7.55 -25.15
C THR A 332 11.36 -8.95 -24.64
N TRP A 333 10.80 -9.96 -25.28
CA TRP A 333 11.16 -11.38 -25.18
C TRP A 333 11.75 -11.87 -26.48
N PRO A 334 12.32 -13.06 -26.54
CA PRO A 334 12.94 -13.57 -27.79
C PRO A 334 11.97 -13.62 -28.99
N LYS A 335 10.67 -13.76 -28.76
CA LYS A 335 9.65 -13.89 -29.83
C LYS A 335 8.50 -12.90 -29.70
N MET A 336 8.47 -12.08 -28.69
CA MET A 336 7.35 -11.18 -28.40
C MET A 336 7.87 -9.85 -27.89
N THR A 337 7.15 -8.79 -28.25
CA THR A 337 7.36 -7.44 -27.70
C THR A 337 6.03 -6.89 -27.22
N VAL A 338 6.03 -6.23 -26.09
CA VAL A 338 4.90 -5.46 -25.56
C VAL A 338 5.32 -4.01 -25.46
N THR A 339 4.58 -3.12 -26.12
CA THR A 339 4.73 -1.67 -25.99
C THR A 339 3.58 -1.13 -25.15
N ASP A 340 3.92 -0.59 -24.01
CA ASP A 340 2.98 -0.09 -23.00
C ASP A 340 3.05 1.44 -22.91
N TYR A 341 1.89 2.11 -22.93
CA TYR A 341 1.81 3.55 -22.70
C TYR A 341 0.43 4.00 -22.25
N LEU A 342 0.39 5.13 -21.55
CA LEU A 342 -0.81 5.93 -21.35
C LEU A 342 -0.88 6.99 -22.46
N ASP A 343 -2.06 7.09 -23.09
CA ASP A 343 -2.24 7.85 -24.33
C ASP A 343 -2.27 9.37 -24.11
N CYS A 344 -1.26 10.08 -24.61
CA CYS A 344 -1.16 11.54 -24.62
C CYS A 344 -1.58 12.19 -25.96
N SER A 345 -2.08 11.40 -26.94
CA SER A 345 -2.45 11.90 -28.26
C SER A 345 -3.59 12.96 -28.22
N ALA A 346 -3.68 13.78 -29.23
CA ALA A 346 -4.75 14.77 -29.44
C ALA A 346 -5.00 15.72 -28.24
N GLY A 347 -3.94 16.07 -27.50
CA GLY A 347 -4.00 16.99 -26.35
C GLY A 347 -4.80 16.47 -25.15
N ARG A 348 -4.90 15.14 -25.00
CA ARG A 348 -5.65 14.49 -23.89
C ARG A 348 -5.20 14.92 -22.51
N PRO A 349 -3.89 15.08 -22.20
CA PRO A 349 -3.45 15.52 -20.88
C PRO A 349 -4.08 16.84 -20.41
N ARG A 350 -4.28 17.79 -21.34
CA ARG A 350 -4.79 19.15 -21.04
C ARG A 350 -6.32 19.23 -20.86
N ARG A 351 -7.07 18.15 -21.07
CA ARG A 351 -8.53 18.17 -20.95
C ARG A 351 -8.94 18.01 -19.49
N THR A 352 -9.75 18.93 -18.97
CA THR A 352 -10.29 18.88 -17.61
C THR A 352 -11.18 17.67 -17.39
N ALA A 353 -12.10 17.39 -18.34
CA ALA A 353 -12.89 16.18 -18.39
C ALA A 353 -12.35 15.28 -19.50
N GLY A 354 -11.89 14.12 -19.15
CA GLY A 354 -11.32 13.22 -20.13
C GLY A 354 -11.17 11.82 -19.58
N ARG A 355 -10.83 10.92 -20.47
CA ARG A 355 -10.52 9.53 -20.15
C ARG A 355 -9.01 9.33 -20.16
N SER A 356 -8.55 8.36 -19.39
CA SER A 356 -7.21 7.80 -19.50
C SER A 356 -7.29 6.47 -20.23
N ASP A 357 -6.43 6.29 -21.22
CA ASP A 357 -6.35 5.06 -22.01
C ASP A 357 -4.96 4.44 -21.80
N LEU A 358 -4.91 3.29 -21.11
CA LEU A 358 -3.73 2.45 -21.01
C LEU A 358 -3.71 1.49 -22.19
N ILE A 359 -2.71 1.58 -23.04
CA ILE A 359 -2.56 0.78 -24.24
C ILE A 359 -1.41 -0.19 -24.07
N ARG A 360 -1.67 -1.45 -24.37
CA ARG A 360 -0.69 -2.52 -24.48
C ARG A 360 -0.73 -3.07 -25.91
N PHE A 361 0.27 -2.75 -26.69
CA PHE A 361 0.44 -3.25 -28.06
C PHE A 361 1.36 -4.46 -28.02
N VAL A 362 0.83 -5.61 -28.43
CA VAL A 362 1.51 -6.91 -28.38
C VAL A 362 1.79 -7.38 -29.80
N GLU A 363 3.05 -7.61 -30.12
CA GLU A 363 3.47 -8.10 -31.42
C GLU A 363 4.56 -9.18 -31.30
N GLY A 364 4.74 -9.97 -32.36
CA GLY A 364 5.74 -11.02 -32.42
C GLY A 364 5.20 -12.30 -33.03
N SER A 365 5.57 -13.46 -32.47
CA SER A 365 5.12 -14.78 -32.92
C SER A 365 4.85 -15.72 -31.75
N GLY A 366 4.03 -16.78 -32.00
CA GLY A 366 3.59 -17.73 -30.99
C GLY A 366 2.44 -17.22 -30.15
N ARG A 367 2.20 -17.86 -29.00
CA ARG A 367 1.04 -17.57 -28.16
C ARG A 367 1.41 -16.85 -26.88
N ALA A 368 0.57 -15.88 -26.48
CA ALA A 368 0.71 -15.18 -25.21
C ALA A 368 -0.56 -15.32 -24.37
N MET A 369 -0.37 -15.42 -23.05
CA MET A 369 -1.42 -15.39 -22.04
C MET A 369 -1.65 -13.94 -21.62
N VAL A 370 -2.91 -13.53 -21.65
CA VAL A 370 -3.36 -12.24 -21.13
C VAL A 370 -4.22 -12.48 -19.89
N GLU A 371 -3.93 -11.77 -18.81
CA GLU A 371 -4.75 -11.80 -17.59
C GLU A 371 -5.08 -10.35 -17.20
N PHE A 372 -6.37 -10.03 -17.18
CA PHE A 372 -6.92 -8.74 -16.80
C PHE A 372 -7.72 -8.92 -15.52
N ALA A 373 -7.15 -8.47 -14.41
CA ALA A 373 -7.66 -8.64 -13.06
C ALA A 373 -7.84 -7.28 -12.36
N PRO A 374 -8.78 -6.42 -12.81
CA PRO A 374 -9.08 -5.19 -12.09
C PRO A 374 -9.67 -5.53 -10.72
N ARG A 375 -9.28 -4.74 -9.70
CA ARG A 375 -9.74 -4.87 -8.32
C ARG A 375 -10.02 -3.47 -7.79
N LEU A 376 -11.30 -3.09 -7.83
CA LEU A 376 -11.71 -1.74 -7.45
C LEU A 376 -11.39 -1.45 -5.99
N ASP A 377 -10.98 -0.19 -5.73
CA ASP A 377 -10.66 0.31 -4.41
C ASP A 377 -9.64 -0.59 -3.66
N PHE A 378 -8.48 -0.81 -4.29
CA PHE A 378 -7.41 -1.66 -3.74
C PHE A 378 -7.84 -3.13 -3.51
N GLY A 379 -8.86 -3.61 -4.21
CA GLY A 379 -9.43 -4.94 -4.06
C GLY A 379 -10.51 -5.07 -2.98
N ARG A 380 -10.91 -3.98 -2.32
CA ARG A 380 -11.94 -4.00 -1.27
C ARG A 380 -13.36 -4.07 -1.81
N VAL A 381 -13.57 -3.67 -3.05
CA VAL A 381 -14.88 -3.68 -3.71
C VAL A 381 -14.97 -4.86 -4.68
N PRO A 382 -16.01 -5.73 -4.56
CA PRO A 382 -16.21 -6.81 -5.51
C PRO A 382 -16.24 -6.31 -6.95
N THR A 383 -15.38 -6.86 -7.80
CA THR A 383 -15.25 -6.45 -9.20
C THR A 383 -15.80 -7.53 -10.09
N ARG A 384 -16.73 -7.19 -10.98
CA ARG A 384 -17.32 -8.09 -11.98
C ARG A 384 -16.93 -7.67 -13.38
N LEU A 385 -16.72 -8.63 -14.27
CA LEU A 385 -16.46 -8.41 -15.67
C LEU A 385 -17.60 -8.99 -16.50
N GLU A 386 -17.98 -8.27 -17.56
CA GLU A 386 -18.93 -8.74 -18.56
C GLU A 386 -18.27 -8.74 -19.94
N VAL A 387 -18.41 -9.86 -20.66
CA VAL A 387 -17.93 -9.94 -22.04
C VAL A 387 -18.88 -9.14 -22.93
N ARG A 388 -18.34 -8.16 -23.65
CA ARG A 388 -19.04 -7.34 -24.64
C ARG A 388 -18.47 -7.56 -26.02
N GLU A 389 -19.21 -7.15 -27.03
CA GLU A 389 -18.65 -7.08 -28.38
C GLU A 389 -17.43 -6.12 -28.38
N GLY A 390 -16.27 -6.66 -28.71
CA GLY A 390 -15.00 -5.93 -28.76
C GLY A 390 -14.19 -5.86 -27.44
N GLY A 391 -14.58 -6.59 -26.36
CA GLY A 391 -13.78 -6.65 -25.17
C GLY A 391 -14.50 -6.98 -23.86
N LEU A 392 -14.08 -6.37 -22.76
CA LEU A 392 -14.63 -6.57 -21.41
C LEU A 392 -15.11 -5.24 -20.84
N GLU A 393 -16.24 -5.25 -20.13
CA GLU A 393 -16.73 -4.14 -19.31
C GLU A 393 -16.50 -4.45 -17.84
N VAL A 394 -16.00 -3.47 -17.07
CA VAL A 394 -15.85 -3.54 -15.61
C VAL A 394 -17.14 -3.05 -14.97
N LEU A 395 -17.80 -3.91 -14.22
CA LEU A 395 -19.05 -3.59 -13.51
C LEU A 395 -18.78 -3.25 -12.04
N GLY A 396 -19.74 -2.57 -11.40
CA GLY A 396 -19.66 -2.23 -9.97
C GLY A 396 -18.87 -0.95 -9.67
N THR A 397 -18.59 -0.14 -10.68
CA THR A 397 -17.91 1.15 -10.52
C THR A 397 -18.78 2.31 -11.01
N THR A 398 -18.66 3.47 -10.34
CA THR A 398 -19.24 4.75 -10.80
C THR A 398 -18.42 5.37 -11.94
N ASP A 399 -17.11 5.10 -11.96
CA ASP A 399 -16.18 5.54 -12.99
C ASP A 399 -16.06 4.43 -14.04
N MET A 400 -16.79 4.56 -15.13
CA MET A 400 -16.85 3.54 -16.19
C MET A 400 -15.45 3.15 -16.66
N ALA A 401 -15.22 1.85 -16.79
CA ALA A 401 -13.98 1.28 -17.32
C ALA A 401 -14.27 0.10 -18.26
N VAL A 402 -13.54 0.03 -19.35
CA VAL A 402 -13.64 -1.07 -20.33
C VAL A 402 -12.24 -1.48 -20.78
N LEU A 403 -12.08 -2.75 -21.12
CA LEU A 403 -10.92 -3.26 -21.85
C LEU A 403 -11.36 -3.55 -23.30
N ARG A 404 -11.05 -2.64 -24.22
CA ARG A 404 -11.26 -2.85 -25.65
C ARG A 404 -10.16 -3.74 -26.21
N SER A 405 -10.54 -4.83 -26.85
CA SER A 405 -9.63 -5.86 -27.39
C SER A 405 -10.29 -6.63 -28.54
N PRO A 406 -10.50 -5.98 -29.71
CA PRO A 406 -11.20 -6.59 -30.81
C PRO A 406 -10.55 -7.91 -31.25
N GLY A 407 -11.34 -8.93 -31.48
CA GLY A 407 -10.88 -10.25 -31.91
C GLY A 407 -10.38 -11.16 -30.79
N VAL A 408 -10.17 -10.65 -29.59
CA VAL A 408 -9.75 -11.45 -28.44
C VAL A 408 -10.95 -12.18 -27.83
N ARG A 409 -10.79 -13.48 -27.58
CA ARG A 409 -11.80 -14.31 -26.91
C ARG A 409 -11.46 -14.42 -25.43
N TRP A 410 -12.37 -13.94 -24.60
CA TRP A 410 -12.21 -13.90 -23.15
C TRP A 410 -12.92 -15.04 -22.46
N GLU A 411 -12.23 -15.64 -21.49
CA GLU A 411 -12.79 -16.51 -20.46
C GLU A 411 -12.83 -15.69 -19.16
N ILE A 412 -13.98 -15.72 -18.47
CA ILE A 412 -14.12 -15.09 -17.16
C ILE A 412 -13.91 -16.15 -16.09
N VAL A 413 -12.92 -15.95 -15.26
CA VAL A 413 -12.67 -16.75 -14.04
C VAL A 413 -13.27 -16.01 -12.87
N ASP A 414 -14.27 -16.62 -12.23
CA ASP A 414 -14.91 -16.11 -11.01
C ASP A 414 -14.22 -16.75 -9.78
N ASP A 415 -13.68 -15.94 -8.88
CA ASP A 415 -13.08 -16.41 -7.64
C ASP A 415 -14.03 -16.29 -6.42
N GLY A 416 -15.31 -15.97 -6.69
CA GLY A 416 -16.37 -15.78 -5.68
C GLY A 416 -16.56 -14.32 -5.29
N VAL A 417 -15.53 -13.49 -5.32
CA VAL A 417 -15.60 -12.04 -5.05
C VAL A 417 -15.27 -11.22 -6.29
N HIS A 418 -14.29 -11.64 -7.06
CA HIS A 418 -13.83 -10.90 -8.22
C HIS A 418 -13.84 -11.75 -9.49
N HIS A 419 -14.01 -11.08 -10.62
CA HIS A 419 -13.77 -11.67 -11.92
C HIS A 419 -12.38 -11.34 -12.43
N THR A 420 -11.74 -12.31 -13.08
CA THR A 420 -10.50 -12.13 -13.86
C THR A 420 -10.77 -12.54 -15.30
N GLY A 421 -10.51 -11.65 -16.25
CA GLY A 421 -10.54 -11.97 -17.68
C GLY A 421 -9.25 -12.69 -18.06
N ARG A 422 -9.35 -13.86 -18.69
CA ARG A 422 -8.23 -14.61 -19.27
C ARG A 422 -8.41 -14.77 -20.76
N ALA A 423 -7.33 -14.62 -21.50
CA ALA A 423 -7.33 -14.87 -22.93
C ALA A 423 -6.00 -15.46 -23.39
N LEU A 424 -6.06 -16.36 -24.32
CA LEU A 424 -4.90 -16.83 -25.07
C LEU A 424 -4.95 -16.16 -26.45
N ILE A 425 -3.94 -15.33 -26.74
CA ILE A 425 -3.80 -14.65 -28.03
C ILE A 425 -2.74 -15.36 -28.88
N ASP A 426 -2.98 -15.44 -30.20
CA ASP A 426 -2.07 -16.00 -31.15
C ASP A 426 -1.44 -14.87 -31.98
N LEU A 427 -0.14 -14.64 -31.78
CA LEU A 427 0.59 -13.55 -32.44
C LEU A 427 1.01 -13.89 -33.86
N ASP A 428 0.89 -15.17 -34.28
CA ASP A 428 1.11 -15.57 -35.64
C ASP A 428 -0.04 -15.08 -36.57
N GLU A 429 -1.22 -14.77 -36.01
CA GLU A 429 -2.35 -14.16 -36.71
C GLU A 429 -2.19 -12.62 -36.88
N GLY A 430 -1.24 -12.01 -36.19
CA GLY A 430 -0.92 -10.58 -36.21
C GLY A 430 -0.88 -9.91 -34.86
N PRO A 431 -0.52 -8.62 -34.80
CA PRO A 431 -0.42 -7.88 -33.53
C PRO A 431 -1.80 -7.67 -32.89
N VAL A 432 -1.79 -7.61 -31.55
CA VAL A 432 -2.98 -7.42 -30.73
C VAL A 432 -2.89 -6.11 -29.95
N VAL A 433 -3.98 -5.34 -29.95
CA VAL A 433 -4.12 -4.12 -29.14
C VAL A 433 -5.06 -4.40 -27.97
N LEU A 434 -4.58 -4.21 -26.77
CA LEU A 434 -5.34 -4.27 -25.52
C LEU A 434 -5.42 -2.84 -24.97
N GLU A 435 -6.62 -2.27 -24.96
CA GLU A 435 -6.83 -0.87 -24.62
C GLU A 435 -7.78 -0.75 -23.42
N MET A 436 -7.22 -0.53 -22.23
CA MET A 436 -8.01 -0.22 -21.04
C MET A 436 -8.37 1.27 -21.04
N ARG A 437 -9.66 1.56 -21.09
CA ARG A 437 -10.23 2.91 -21.07
C ARG A 437 -10.85 3.18 -19.70
N CYS A 438 -10.39 4.20 -19.03
CA CYS A 438 -10.97 4.70 -17.77
C CYS A 438 -11.73 6.01 -18.05
N GLY A 439 -12.96 6.14 -17.48
CA GLY A 439 -13.82 7.30 -17.68
C GLY A 439 -14.77 7.17 -18.89
N THR A 440 -14.91 5.98 -19.49
CA THR A 440 -15.87 5.73 -20.56
C THR A 440 -16.24 4.25 -20.64
N GLY A 441 -17.50 3.97 -21.03
CA GLY A 441 -17.98 2.63 -21.40
C GLY A 441 -17.92 2.33 -22.92
N SER A 442 -17.31 3.21 -23.72
CA SER A 442 -17.31 3.08 -25.18
C SER A 442 -16.32 2.03 -25.68
N MET A 443 -16.82 1.05 -26.45
CA MET A 443 -16.04 0.08 -27.22
C MET A 443 -15.79 0.52 -28.67
N ALA A 444 -16.27 1.69 -29.06
CA ALA A 444 -16.12 2.18 -30.42
C ALA A 444 -14.64 2.29 -30.81
N ALA A 445 -14.35 2.04 -32.10
CA ALA A 445 -13.01 2.25 -32.62
C ALA A 445 -12.60 3.73 -32.48
N ASP A 446 -11.38 3.93 -32.02
CA ASP A 446 -10.72 5.24 -31.99
C ASP A 446 -9.68 5.32 -33.12
N GLN A 447 -8.76 6.26 -33.06
CA GLN A 447 -7.62 6.32 -33.97
C GLN A 447 -6.85 4.99 -33.98
N VAL A 448 -6.18 4.73 -35.09
CA VAL A 448 -5.30 3.56 -35.22
C VAL A 448 -4.18 3.63 -34.17
N GLU A 449 -3.84 2.50 -33.55
CA GLU A 449 -2.86 2.44 -32.47
C GLU A 449 -1.53 3.09 -32.86
N GLY A 450 -1.01 2.80 -34.04
CA GLY A 450 0.26 3.37 -34.54
C GLY A 450 0.24 4.90 -34.65
N ASP A 451 -0.90 5.52 -34.95
CA ASP A 451 -1.04 6.98 -34.95
C ASP A 451 -1.05 7.53 -33.54
N ARG A 452 -1.78 6.89 -32.62
CA ARG A 452 -1.82 7.28 -31.18
C ARG A 452 -0.44 7.18 -30.54
N ARG A 453 0.26 6.08 -30.78
CA ARG A 453 1.63 5.87 -30.29
C ARG A 453 2.59 6.92 -30.83
N ARG A 454 2.55 7.20 -32.15
CA ARG A 454 3.36 8.26 -32.74
C ARG A 454 3.07 9.62 -32.13
N ASP A 455 1.79 9.98 -31.96
CA ASP A 455 1.39 11.28 -31.40
C ASP A 455 1.74 11.37 -29.90
N THR A 456 1.66 10.25 -29.16
CA THR A 456 2.11 10.18 -27.75
C THR A 456 3.63 10.33 -27.64
N LEU A 457 4.40 9.70 -28.53
CA LEU A 457 5.86 9.88 -28.60
C LEU A 457 6.20 11.34 -28.90
N ALA A 458 5.57 11.94 -29.91
CA ALA A 458 5.80 13.34 -30.25
C ALA A 458 5.48 14.29 -29.08
N TYR A 459 4.40 14.03 -28.32
CA TYR A 459 4.06 14.82 -27.14
C TYR A 459 5.20 14.92 -26.13
N TRP A 460 5.87 13.81 -25.84
CA TRP A 460 6.98 13.76 -24.89
C TRP A 460 8.29 14.28 -25.52
N GLU A 461 8.60 13.85 -26.74
CA GLU A 461 9.84 14.19 -27.44
C GLU A 461 9.92 15.68 -27.78
N ASP A 462 8.82 16.27 -28.26
CA ASP A 462 8.77 17.71 -28.59
C ASP A 462 9.03 18.55 -27.34
N TRP A 463 8.38 18.19 -26.20
CA TRP A 463 8.63 18.88 -24.93
C TRP A 463 10.07 18.68 -24.43
N ALA A 464 10.60 17.47 -24.48
CA ALA A 464 11.95 17.17 -24.02
C ALA A 464 13.03 17.83 -24.89
N ALA A 465 12.75 18.08 -26.17
CA ALA A 465 13.66 18.72 -27.09
C ALA A 465 13.87 20.23 -26.79
N GLU A 466 12.88 20.87 -26.13
CA GLU A 466 12.94 22.27 -25.74
C GLU A 466 13.78 22.53 -24.48
N LEU A 467 14.17 21.44 -23.76
CA LEU A 467 14.90 21.58 -22.50
C LEU A 467 16.35 22.05 -22.69
N ASP A 468 16.74 23.03 -21.89
CA ASP A 468 18.13 23.49 -21.78
C ASP A 468 18.92 22.61 -20.79
N LEU A 469 19.39 21.46 -21.29
CA LEU A 469 20.05 20.43 -20.53
C LEU A 469 21.51 20.74 -20.20
N PRO A 470 22.01 20.42 -18.99
CA PRO A 470 23.43 20.53 -18.65
C PRO A 470 24.29 19.56 -19.49
N THR A 471 25.59 19.75 -19.43
CA THR A 471 26.55 18.82 -20.05
C THR A 471 26.82 17.58 -19.18
N ILE A 472 26.64 17.72 -17.85
CA ILE A 472 26.84 16.68 -16.85
C ILE A 472 25.58 15.82 -16.80
N GLU A 473 25.76 14.49 -16.92
CA GLU A 473 24.67 13.47 -16.84
C GLU A 473 23.44 13.83 -17.71
N ARG A 474 23.70 14.37 -18.90
CA ARG A 474 22.71 14.96 -19.80
C ARG A 474 21.47 14.08 -20.02
N ASP A 475 21.69 12.80 -20.30
CA ASP A 475 20.60 11.87 -20.64
C ASP A 475 19.80 11.49 -19.38
N LEU A 476 20.47 11.36 -18.24
CA LEU A 476 19.82 11.09 -16.97
C LEU A 476 19.01 12.28 -16.46
N VAL A 477 19.51 13.52 -16.66
CA VAL A 477 18.78 14.76 -16.38
C VAL A 477 17.54 14.86 -17.26
N ARG A 478 17.65 14.55 -18.55
CA ARG A 478 16.51 14.52 -19.47
C ARG A 478 15.46 13.50 -19.03
N ARG A 479 15.89 12.29 -18.67
CA ARG A 479 15.00 11.24 -18.12
C ARG A 479 14.31 11.73 -16.84
N SER A 480 15.04 12.30 -15.90
CA SER A 480 14.49 12.87 -14.66
C SER A 480 13.47 13.98 -14.94
N ALA A 481 13.75 14.87 -15.92
CA ALA A 481 12.79 15.89 -16.32
C ALA A 481 11.48 15.29 -16.88
N VAL A 482 11.57 14.26 -17.72
CA VAL A 482 10.39 13.55 -18.26
C VAL A 482 9.59 12.87 -17.14
N VAL A 483 10.27 12.29 -16.14
CA VAL A 483 9.63 11.71 -14.96
C VAL A 483 8.91 12.79 -14.14
N LEU A 484 9.57 13.91 -13.85
CA LEU A 484 8.96 15.04 -13.13
C LEU A 484 7.74 15.59 -13.89
N LYS A 485 7.84 15.75 -15.22
CA LYS A 485 6.71 16.11 -16.08
C LYS A 485 5.56 15.09 -15.97
N GLY A 486 5.88 13.80 -15.86
CA GLY A 486 4.91 12.73 -15.69
C GLY A 486 4.17 12.75 -14.35
N LEU A 487 4.72 13.41 -13.32
CA LEU A 487 4.09 13.61 -12.01
C LEU A 487 3.24 14.90 -11.95
N VAL A 488 3.24 15.72 -12.98
CA VAL A 488 2.34 16.87 -13.10
C VAL A 488 0.94 16.41 -13.47
N HIS A 489 -0.06 16.81 -12.70
CA HIS A 489 -1.47 16.65 -13.07
C HIS A 489 -1.89 17.80 -13.98
N GLU A 490 -1.71 17.64 -15.28
CA GLU A 490 -1.88 18.68 -16.30
C GLU A 490 -3.26 19.38 -16.26
N PRO A 491 -4.38 18.68 -15.94
CA PRO A 491 -5.69 19.33 -15.89
C PRO A 491 -5.82 20.42 -14.82
N THR A 492 -4.97 20.39 -13.79
CA THR A 492 -5.05 21.36 -12.67
C THR A 492 -3.75 22.12 -12.43
N GLY A 493 -2.62 21.60 -12.90
CA GLY A 493 -1.30 22.16 -12.62
C GLY A 493 -0.66 21.65 -11.31
N ALA A 494 -1.37 20.86 -10.50
CA ALA A 494 -0.82 20.25 -9.29
C ALA A 494 0.31 19.26 -9.62
N ILE A 495 1.29 19.11 -8.73
CA ILE A 495 2.40 18.17 -8.88
C ILE A 495 2.43 17.24 -7.67
N VAL A 496 2.34 15.93 -7.88
CA VAL A 496 2.35 14.95 -6.77
C VAL A 496 3.77 14.61 -6.35
N ALA A 497 3.95 14.27 -5.06
CA ALA A 497 5.25 13.90 -4.51
C ALA A 497 5.76 12.56 -5.07
N ALA A 498 4.85 11.59 -5.28
CA ALA A 498 5.16 10.31 -5.93
C ALA A 498 3.92 9.71 -6.60
N ALA A 499 4.11 8.71 -7.47
CA ALA A 499 3.01 8.01 -8.15
C ALA A 499 2.37 6.90 -7.30
N THR A 500 2.98 6.51 -6.17
CA THR A 500 2.61 5.36 -5.36
C THR A 500 2.27 5.73 -3.92
N THR A 501 1.69 4.77 -3.21
CA THR A 501 1.54 4.81 -1.75
C THR A 501 2.24 3.61 -1.12
N SER A 502 2.65 3.78 0.13
CA SER A 502 2.98 2.70 1.07
C SER A 502 4.11 1.76 0.63
N LEU A 503 4.98 2.20 -0.26
CA LEU A 503 6.28 1.58 -0.40
C LEU A 503 7.13 1.96 0.82
N PRO A 504 7.84 0.99 1.43
CA PRO A 504 8.38 1.17 2.78
C PRO A 504 9.70 1.94 2.83
N GLU A 505 9.89 2.76 3.87
CA GLU A 505 11.19 3.35 4.26
C GLU A 505 12.15 2.31 4.87
N SER A 506 11.62 1.12 5.24
CA SER A 506 12.39 -0.05 5.69
C SER A 506 11.62 -1.32 5.39
N LEU A 507 12.25 -2.31 4.75
CA LEU A 507 11.58 -3.57 4.38
C LEU A 507 11.04 -4.30 5.62
N GLY A 508 9.76 -4.69 5.56
CA GLY A 508 9.03 -5.26 6.70
C GLY A 508 8.66 -4.23 7.77
N GLY A 509 8.97 -2.95 7.56
CA GLY A 509 8.74 -1.86 8.50
C GLY A 509 7.34 -1.28 8.44
N VAL A 510 7.10 -0.28 9.32
CA VAL A 510 5.78 0.35 9.52
C VAL A 510 5.70 1.78 8.96
N ARG A 511 6.81 2.33 8.45
CA ARG A 511 6.88 3.66 7.86
C ARG A 511 6.53 3.57 6.38
N ASN A 512 5.23 3.62 6.09
CA ASN A 512 4.65 3.41 4.76
C ASN A 512 3.60 4.49 4.54
N TRP A 513 3.89 5.51 3.69
CA TRP A 513 3.08 6.72 3.58
C TRP A 513 2.46 6.87 2.21
N ASP A 514 1.35 7.62 2.14
CA ASP A 514 0.71 7.94 0.86
C ASP A 514 1.24 9.26 0.30
N TYR A 515 1.96 9.22 -0.83
CA TYR A 515 2.60 10.37 -1.47
C TYR A 515 1.96 10.78 -2.80
N ARG A 516 0.76 10.29 -3.10
CA ARG A 516 0.04 10.62 -4.34
C ARG A 516 -0.63 12.00 -4.31
N TYR A 517 -0.25 12.85 -3.37
CA TYR A 517 -0.82 14.18 -3.15
C TYR A 517 0.17 15.28 -3.53
N CYS A 518 -0.35 16.50 -3.61
CA CYS A 518 0.43 17.69 -3.92
C CYS A 518 0.85 18.42 -2.65
N TRP A 519 2.11 18.23 -2.22
CA TRP A 519 2.73 19.11 -1.22
C TRP A 519 3.16 20.41 -1.89
N LEU A 520 2.83 21.55 -1.27
CA LEU A 520 3.17 22.88 -1.80
C LEU A 520 4.68 23.05 -1.95
N ARG A 521 5.46 22.60 -0.98
CA ARG A 521 6.92 22.64 -0.97
C ARG A 521 7.51 21.81 -2.10
N ASP A 522 7.14 20.52 -2.19
CA ASP A 522 7.63 19.56 -3.18
C ASP A 522 7.31 20.01 -4.60
N ALA A 523 6.08 20.46 -4.80
CA ALA A 523 5.60 20.94 -6.10
C ALA A 523 6.32 22.22 -6.54
N ALA A 524 6.52 23.18 -5.63
CA ALA A 524 7.25 24.41 -5.93
C ALA A 524 8.71 24.13 -6.30
N MET A 525 9.39 23.24 -5.57
CA MET A 525 10.77 22.84 -5.87
C MET A 525 10.86 22.09 -7.20
N THR A 526 9.88 21.20 -7.50
CA THR A 526 9.81 20.48 -8.77
C THR A 526 9.61 21.44 -9.94
N ALA A 527 8.65 22.36 -9.82
CA ALA A 527 8.39 23.39 -10.81
C ALA A 527 9.63 24.30 -11.03
N GLY A 528 10.35 24.60 -9.95
CA GLY A 528 11.63 25.32 -9.99
C GLY A 528 12.70 24.59 -10.79
N ALA A 529 12.86 23.28 -10.58
CA ALA A 529 13.81 22.46 -11.33
C ALA A 529 13.50 22.43 -12.83
N LEU A 530 12.21 22.27 -13.19
CA LEU A 530 11.76 22.32 -14.60
C LEU A 530 11.97 23.73 -15.20
N THR A 531 11.71 24.80 -14.46
CA THR A 531 11.97 26.20 -14.87
C THR A 531 13.46 26.42 -15.15
N ARG A 532 14.33 25.85 -14.33
CA ARG A 532 15.80 25.92 -14.55
C ARG A 532 16.25 25.23 -15.83
N LEU A 533 15.53 24.19 -16.25
CA LEU A 533 15.72 23.52 -17.54
C LEU A 533 15.02 24.23 -18.72
N GLY A 534 14.42 25.40 -18.51
CA GLY A 534 13.76 26.19 -19.58
C GLY A 534 12.26 25.95 -19.70
N SER A 535 11.65 25.01 -18.97
CA SER A 535 10.21 24.74 -19.01
C SER A 535 9.50 25.47 -17.87
N SER A 536 8.89 26.61 -18.17
CA SER A 536 8.18 27.47 -17.19
C SER A 536 6.67 27.26 -17.18
N SER A 537 6.11 26.50 -18.13
CA SER A 537 4.66 26.26 -18.22
C SER A 537 4.12 25.50 -17.02
N GLU A 538 4.83 24.50 -16.54
CA GLU A 538 4.46 23.72 -15.36
C GLU A 538 4.45 24.59 -14.11
N ALA A 539 5.43 25.48 -13.99
CA ALA A 539 5.51 26.42 -12.86
C ALA A 539 4.37 27.42 -12.86
N MET A 540 4.02 27.96 -14.02
CA MET A 540 2.89 28.91 -14.17
C MET A 540 1.56 28.22 -13.84
N ASN A 541 1.32 27.01 -14.37
CA ASN A 541 0.12 26.24 -14.09
C ASN A 541 0.02 25.88 -12.60
N PHE A 542 1.14 25.53 -11.97
CA PHE A 542 1.18 25.25 -10.53
C PHE A 542 0.86 26.51 -9.70
N LEU A 543 1.38 27.68 -10.06
CA LEU A 543 1.06 28.93 -9.35
C LEU A 543 -0.42 29.31 -9.52
N ASP A 544 -1.01 29.09 -10.70
CA ASP A 544 -2.44 29.28 -10.91
C ASP A 544 -3.26 28.35 -10.00
N TRP A 545 -2.85 27.08 -9.89
CA TRP A 545 -3.47 26.14 -8.97
C TRP A 545 -3.33 26.57 -7.49
N VAL A 546 -2.16 27.10 -7.07
CA VAL A 546 -1.96 27.64 -5.72
C VAL A 546 -2.88 28.82 -5.46
N LEU A 547 -3.07 29.71 -6.44
CA LEU A 547 -4.00 30.85 -6.36
C LEU A 547 -5.45 30.36 -6.14
N ASP A 548 -5.89 29.35 -6.89
CA ASP A 548 -7.22 28.73 -6.71
C ASP A 548 -7.40 28.13 -5.32
N VAL A 549 -6.36 27.43 -4.81
CA VAL A 549 -6.36 26.86 -3.45
C VAL A 549 -6.47 27.98 -2.40
N LEU A 550 -5.70 29.06 -2.54
CA LEU A 550 -5.74 30.20 -1.62
C LEU A 550 -7.11 30.88 -1.59
N GLU A 551 -7.68 31.12 -2.78
CA GLU A 551 -9.01 31.74 -2.90
C GLU A 551 -10.07 30.87 -2.23
N ALA A 552 -10.04 29.56 -2.45
CA ALA A 552 -10.96 28.60 -1.83
C ALA A 552 -10.82 28.55 -0.30
N ARG A 553 -9.64 28.87 0.27
CA ARG A 553 -9.36 28.84 1.72
C ARG A 553 -9.56 30.18 2.44
N GLY A 554 -9.65 31.27 1.70
CA GLY A 554 -9.82 32.62 2.25
C GLY A 554 -8.54 33.20 2.86
N GLY A 555 -7.36 32.76 2.42
CA GLY A 555 -6.06 33.33 2.76
C GLY A 555 -4.96 32.34 3.10
N ALA A 556 -3.72 32.84 3.14
CA ALA A 556 -2.51 32.04 3.36
C ALA A 556 -2.39 31.48 4.77
N ASP A 557 -3.02 32.09 5.76
CA ASP A 557 -3.02 31.62 7.17
C ASP A 557 -3.66 30.24 7.37
N ARG A 558 -4.43 29.79 6.38
CA ARG A 558 -5.15 28.51 6.41
C ARG A 558 -4.59 27.46 5.45
N LEU A 559 -3.43 27.73 4.88
CA LEU A 559 -2.79 26.76 4.01
C LEU A 559 -2.37 25.52 4.80
N ALA A 560 -2.89 24.37 4.38
CA ALA A 560 -2.35 23.08 4.75
C ALA A 560 -1.07 22.79 3.94
N PRO A 561 -0.18 21.92 4.40
CA PRO A 561 1.04 21.60 3.65
C PRO A 561 0.78 20.83 2.35
N LEU A 562 -0.33 20.10 2.24
CA LEU A 562 -0.65 19.27 1.09
C LEU A 562 -2.15 19.22 0.79
N PHE A 563 -2.47 18.88 -0.46
CA PHE A 563 -3.83 18.81 -1.00
C PHE A 563 -3.98 17.67 -2.01
N LEU A 564 -5.24 17.25 -2.28
CA LEU A 564 -5.54 16.50 -3.48
C LEU A 564 -5.15 17.31 -4.73
N VAL A 565 -4.89 16.64 -5.85
CA VAL A 565 -4.59 17.35 -7.12
C VAL A 565 -5.70 18.32 -7.55
N THR A 566 -6.91 18.16 -7.01
CA THR A 566 -8.04 19.08 -7.23
C THR A 566 -8.05 20.31 -6.30
N GLY A 567 -7.06 20.49 -5.44
CA GLY A 567 -7.01 21.58 -4.44
C GLY A 567 -7.93 21.37 -3.24
N ARG A 568 -8.60 20.23 -3.13
CA ARG A 568 -9.44 19.86 -1.97
C ARG A 568 -8.63 19.26 -0.85
N HIS A 569 -9.20 19.23 0.37
CA HIS A 569 -8.68 18.49 1.50
C HIS A 569 -8.59 17.01 1.22
N LEU A 570 -7.61 16.35 1.86
CA LEU A 570 -7.49 14.92 1.82
C LEU A 570 -8.60 14.24 2.63
N PRO A 571 -8.98 13.00 2.29
CA PRO A 571 -9.68 12.14 3.24
C PRO A 571 -8.77 11.85 4.44
N PRO A 572 -9.33 11.55 5.63
CA PRO A 572 -8.54 11.15 6.79
C PRO A 572 -7.58 9.99 6.44
N GLU A 573 -6.38 10.01 7.03
CA GLU A 573 -5.44 8.89 6.92
C GLU A 573 -6.12 7.61 7.44
N ALA A 574 -6.07 6.56 6.66
CA ALA A 574 -6.66 5.26 6.99
C ALA A 574 -5.72 4.13 6.59
N GLU A 575 -5.78 3.04 7.34
CA GLU A 575 -5.03 1.82 7.08
C GLU A 575 -5.91 0.81 6.33
N ILE A 576 -5.36 0.16 5.31
CA ILE A 576 -5.99 -0.95 4.60
C ILE A 576 -5.39 -2.23 5.18
N ALA A 577 -6.02 -2.75 6.24
CA ALA A 577 -5.53 -3.88 7.02
C ALA A 577 -5.48 -5.20 6.20
N GLU A 578 -6.31 -5.30 5.16
CA GLU A 578 -6.41 -6.48 4.29
C GLU A 578 -5.19 -6.64 3.36
N LEU A 579 -4.41 -5.58 3.13
CA LEU A 579 -3.26 -5.64 2.23
C LEU A 579 -1.97 -6.02 2.96
N PRO A 580 -1.16 -6.94 2.37
CA PRO A 580 0.08 -7.40 2.99
C PRO A 580 1.20 -6.34 3.02
N GLY A 581 1.08 -5.28 2.24
CA GLY A 581 2.16 -4.34 1.99
C GLY A 581 3.25 -4.92 1.08
N TYR A 582 4.05 -4.04 0.49
CA TYR A 582 5.21 -4.44 -0.31
C TYR A 582 6.22 -5.21 0.56
N ALA A 583 6.55 -6.44 0.14
CA ALA A 583 7.45 -7.34 0.90
C ALA A 583 7.07 -7.50 2.39
N GLY A 584 5.77 -7.54 2.70
CA GLY A 584 5.26 -7.69 4.06
C GLY A 584 5.31 -6.42 4.91
N SER A 585 5.56 -5.26 4.31
CA SER A 585 5.67 -3.97 5.01
C SER A 585 4.28 -3.38 5.27
N ARG A 586 3.83 -3.43 6.50
CA ARG A 586 2.50 -2.95 6.94
C ARG A 586 2.62 -1.76 7.88
N PRO A 587 1.54 -0.94 7.98
CA PRO A 587 0.27 -0.98 7.23
C PRO A 587 0.39 -0.38 5.83
N VAL A 588 -0.55 -0.73 4.93
CA VAL A 588 -0.80 0.04 3.71
C VAL A 588 -1.73 1.20 4.08
N ARG A 589 -1.36 2.43 3.70
CA ARG A 589 -2.11 3.64 4.06
C ARG A 589 -2.68 4.35 2.84
N VAL A 590 -3.80 5.02 3.05
CA VAL A 590 -4.40 5.99 2.13
C VAL A 590 -4.73 7.26 2.91
N GLY A 591 -4.62 8.41 2.27
CA GLY A 591 -4.65 9.68 2.98
C GLY A 591 -3.31 9.97 3.68
N ASN A 592 -3.18 11.16 4.27
CA ASN A 592 -1.98 11.55 5.01
C ASN A 592 -2.33 12.52 6.12
N ALA A 593 -2.01 12.16 7.37
CA ALA A 593 -2.34 12.98 8.55
C ALA A 593 -1.55 14.30 8.63
N ALA A 594 -0.50 14.46 7.84
CA ALA A 594 0.25 15.71 7.74
C ALA A 594 -0.60 16.88 7.24
N GLU A 595 -1.74 16.63 6.57
CA GLU A 595 -2.67 17.68 6.16
C GLU A 595 -3.13 18.56 7.34
N GLY A 596 -3.29 17.99 8.52
CA GLY A 596 -3.69 18.71 9.74
C GLY A 596 -2.55 19.45 10.46
N GLN A 597 -1.31 19.36 9.95
CA GLN A 597 -0.14 19.96 10.59
C GLN A 597 0.04 21.44 10.21
N VAL A 598 0.72 22.16 11.11
CA VAL A 598 1.26 23.49 10.80
C VAL A 598 2.70 23.30 10.35
N GLN A 599 3.01 23.74 9.13
CA GLN A 599 4.36 23.70 8.54
C GLN A 599 4.68 25.08 7.96
N LEU A 600 5.62 25.79 8.60
CA LEU A 600 6.00 27.13 8.18
C LEU A 600 6.97 27.17 7.00
N ASP A 601 7.54 26.03 6.67
CA ASP A 601 8.48 25.88 5.55
C ASP A 601 7.80 25.83 4.16
N VAL A 602 6.46 25.74 4.10
CA VAL A 602 5.73 25.69 2.83
C VAL A 602 5.75 27.02 2.05
N PHE A 603 5.95 28.15 2.74
CA PHE A 603 5.89 29.48 2.12
C PHE A 603 7.14 29.80 1.29
N GLY A 604 8.34 29.46 1.81
CA GLY A 604 9.62 29.77 1.18
C GLY A 604 9.75 29.25 -0.25
N PRO A 605 9.56 27.97 -0.52
CA PRO A 605 9.69 27.39 -1.87
C PRO A 605 8.73 28.00 -2.89
N VAL A 606 7.48 28.35 -2.49
CA VAL A 606 6.51 28.99 -3.39
C VAL A 606 6.97 30.40 -3.78
N VAL A 607 7.43 31.21 -2.82
CA VAL A 607 7.91 32.58 -3.11
C VAL A 607 9.24 32.56 -3.88
N ASP A 608 10.13 31.62 -3.59
CA ASP A 608 11.37 31.40 -4.33
C ASP A 608 11.11 30.99 -5.79
N LEU A 609 10.05 30.18 -6.04
CA LEU A 609 9.60 29.86 -7.40
C LEU A 609 9.14 31.13 -8.17
N VAL A 610 8.35 32.00 -7.56
CA VAL A 610 7.92 33.27 -8.18
C VAL A 610 9.13 34.15 -8.47
N HIS A 611 10.09 34.22 -7.54
CA HIS A 611 11.34 34.98 -7.73
C HIS A 611 12.18 34.41 -8.89
N LEU A 612 12.32 33.07 -8.97
CA LEU A 612 13.01 32.41 -10.08
C LEU A 612 12.35 32.71 -11.43
N LEU A 613 11.02 32.66 -11.51
CA LEU A 613 10.26 32.94 -12.71
C LEU A 613 10.43 34.43 -13.13
N LEU A 614 10.43 35.35 -12.16
CA LEU A 614 10.70 36.77 -12.42
C LEU A 614 12.09 36.97 -13.08
N ARG A 615 13.12 36.36 -12.51
CA ARG A 615 14.49 36.42 -13.03
C ARG A 615 14.64 35.79 -14.41
N ARG A 616 13.81 34.80 -14.73
CA ARG A 616 13.76 34.17 -16.06
C ARG A 616 12.87 34.92 -17.07
N GLY A 617 12.26 36.04 -16.65
CA GLY A 617 11.43 36.89 -17.53
C GLY A 617 10.07 36.27 -17.85
N ALA A 618 9.55 35.39 -17.01
CA ALA A 618 8.21 34.83 -17.17
C ALA A 618 7.13 35.91 -17.07
N PRO A 619 5.96 35.76 -17.75
CA PRO A 619 4.90 36.78 -17.80
C PRO A 619 4.08 36.79 -16.48
N LEU A 620 4.70 37.19 -15.37
CA LEU A 620 4.05 37.30 -14.07
C LEU A 620 3.08 38.50 -14.04
N SER A 621 1.99 38.36 -13.32
CA SER A 621 0.90 39.32 -13.19
C SER A 621 0.78 39.87 -11.76
N GLY A 622 -0.10 40.88 -11.59
CA GLY A 622 -0.44 41.39 -10.26
C GLY A 622 -1.09 40.34 -9.33
N GLN A 623 -1.61 39.21 -9.86
CA GLN A 623 -2.12 38.13 -9.02
C GLN A 623 -0.97 37.35 -8.36
N HIS A 624 0.10 37.06 -9.11
CA HIS A 624 1.32 36.44 -8.55
C HIS A 624 1.96 37.33 -7.50
N TRP A 625 1.94 38.68 -7.70
CA TRP A 625 2.40 39.56 -6.64
C TRP A 625 1.52 39.52 -5.38
N ARG A 626 0.18 39.50 -5.53
CA ARG A 626 -0.73 39.33 -4.37
C ARG A 626 -0.52 38.00 -3.65
N LEU A 627 -0.17 36.95 -4.37
CA LEU A 627 0.25 35.67 -3.76
C LEU A 627 1.47 35.89 -2.87
N VAL A 628 2.52 36.50 -3.40
CA VAL A 628 3.75 36.83 -2.64
C VAL A 628 3.43 37.67 -1.40
N GLU A 629 2.63 38.73 -1.57
CA GLU A 629 2.21 39.62 -0.43
C GLU A 629 1.47 38.82 0.63
N SER A 630 0.53 37.93 0.24
CA SER A 630 -0.26 37.11 1.16
C SER A 630 0.61 36.13 1.95
N LEU A 631 1.60 35.50 1.29
CA LEU A 631 2.54 34.59 1.93
C LEU A 631 3.51 35.34 2.86
N ALA A 632 4.01 36.49 2.46
CA ALA A 632 4.89 37.33 3.28
C ALA A 632 4.18 37.82 4.55
N GLU A 633 2.94 38.26 4.46
CA GLU A 633 2.15 38.73 5.61
C GLU A 633 1.83 37.55 6.56
N ALA A 634 1.52 36.34 5.99
CA ALA A 634 1.32 35.13 6.81
C ALA A 634 2.60 34.76 7.59
N VAL A 635 3.78 34.90 6.97
CA VAL A 635 5.07 34.69 7.64
C VAL A 635 5.27 35.71 8.74
N ILE A 636 5.04 37.01 8.50
CA ILE A 636 5.19 38.08 9.50
C ILE A 636 4.33 37.80 10.74
N GLY A 637 3.12 37.29 10.55
CA GLY A 637 2.19 36.96 11.63
C GLY A 637 2.49 35.67 12.41
N ARG A 638 3.39 34.78 11.89
CA ARG A 638 3.51 33.43 12.45
C ARG A 638 4.93 32.87 12.54
N TRP A 639 5.94 33.56 12.03
CA TRP A 639 7.31 33.02 11.98
C TRP A 639 7.86 32.63 13.36
N ASP A 640 7.44 33.29 14.43
CA ASP A 640 7.85 33.04 15.82
C ASP A 640 7.10 31.86 16.49
N SER A 641 6.12 31.24 15.79
CA SER A 641 5.38 30.10 16.29
C SER A 641 6.15 28.78 16.06
N PRO A 642 5.97 27.76 16.92
CA PRO A 642 6.48 26.42 16.67
C PRO A 642 5.66 25.73 15.59
N ASP A 643 6.28 24.78 14.88
CA ASP A 643 5.65 23.98 13.83
C ASP A 643 6.08 22.50 13.84
N HIS A 644 5.61 21.69 12.87
CA HIS A 644 5.95 20.27 12.78
C HIS A 644 7.21 20.00 11.94
N GLY A 645 7.76 21.04 11.28
CA GLY A 645 8.95 20.96 10.45
C GLY A 645 8.74 20.22 9.12
N ILE A 646 9.79 20.20 8.32
CA ILE A 646 9.80 19.60 6.95
C ILE A 646 9.51 18.09 6.96
N TRP A 647 9.84 17.37 8.04
CA TRP A 647 9.71 15.92 8.13
C TRP A 647 8.38 15.45 8.76
N GLU A 648 7.45 16.38 8.98
CA GLU A 648 6.08 16.05 9.45
C GLU A 648 6.06 15.28 10.77
N ILE A 649 6.99 15.67 11.68
CA ILE A 649 7.20 14.97 12.95
C ILE A 649 5.88 14.89 13.72
N ARG A 650 5.48 13.68 14.10
CA ARG A 650 4.22 13.38 14.82
C ARG A 650 4.33 13.60 16.33
N LYS A 651 5.23 14.50 16.77
CA LYS A 651 5.42 14.96 18.15
C LYS A 651 4.88 16.39 18.32
N HIS A 652 5.10 16.98 19.50
CA HIS A 652 4.74 18.38 19.72
C HIS A 652 5.49 19.30 18.76
N PRO A 653 4.84 20.37 18.27
CA PRO A 653 5.50 21.40 17.46
C PRO A 653 6.71 22.01 18.16
N ARG A 654 7.76 22.29 17.39
CA ARG A 654 9.02 22.87 17.85
C ARG A 654 9.41 24.06 16.98
N HIS A 655 10.38 24.86 17.42
CA HIS A 655 11.01 25.87 16.57
C HIS A 655 12.11 25.21 15.71
N HIS A 656 11.70 24.62 14.57
CA HIS A 656 12.63 23.99 13.62
C HIS A 656 13.46 25.03 12.89
N VAL A 657 14.79 24.85 12.88
CA VAL A 657 15.72 25.77 12.20
C VAL A 657 15.38 25.89 10.73
N HIS A 658 15.13 24.78 10.04
CA HIS A 658 14.74 24.78 8.63
C HIS A 658 13.49 25.66 8.38
N SER A 659 12.44 25.49 9.17
CA SER A 659 11.20 26.28 9.01
C SER A 659 11.44 27.78 9.17
N LYS A 660 12.30 28.18 10.13
CA LYS A 660 12.66 29.60 10.29
C LYS A 660 13.48 30.12 9.11
N VAL A 661 14.39 29.32 8.58
CA VAL A 661 15.14 29.65 7.35
C VAL A 661 14.20 29.87 6.17
N MET A 662 13.16 29.03 6.04
CA MET A 662 12.17 29.20 4.96
C MET A 662 11.28 30.45 5.16
N CYS A 663 10.96 30.81 6.40
CA CYS A 663 10.33 32.11 6.71
C CYS A 663 11.22 33.29 6.31
N TRP A 664 12.52 33.24 6.64
CA TRP A 664 13.50 34.21 6.20
C TRP A 664 13.56 34.29 4.65
N LEU A 665 13.65 33.15 3.97
CA LEU A 665 13.69 33.07 2.51
C LEU A 665 12.47 33.73 1.87
N THR A 666 11.28 33.49 2.44
CA THR A 666 10.03 34.10 1.99
C THR A 666 10.15 35.63 1.94
N LEU A 667 10.59 36.22 3.04
CA LEU A 667 10.70 37.71 3.12
C LEU A 667 11.86 38.24 2.30
N ASP A 668 13.00 37.59 2.24
CA ASP A 668 14.14 37.97 1.44
C ASP A 668 13.77 38.07 -0.07
N ARG A 669 13.14 37.05 -0.61
CA ARG A 669 12.67 37.01 -2.00
C ARG A 669 11.54 38.04 -2.25
N ALA A 670 10.61 38.17 -1.30
CA ALA A 670 9.51 39.16 -1.40
C ALA A 670 10.04 40.61 -1.39
N VAL A 671 11.04 40.93 -0.59
CA VAL A 671 11.71 42.23 -0.55
C VAL A 671 12.38 42.54 -1.92
N ASP A 672 13.13 41.56 -2.47
CA ASP A 672 13.78 41.75 -3.77
C ASP A 672 12.78 42.01 -4.90
N MET A 673 11.61 41.32 -4.84
CA MET A 673 10.55 41.49 -5.85
C MET A 673 9.71 42.78 -5.70
N ALA A 674 9.61 43.37 -4.48
CA ALA A 674 8.70 44.47 -4.17
C ALA A 674 8.93 45.68 -5.06
N GLY A 675 10.20 46.05 -5.27
CA GLY A 675 10.58 47.16 -6.16
C GLY A 675 10.14 46.95 -7.61
N HIS A 676 10.23 45.73 -8.12
CA HIS A 676 9.81 45.36 -9.46
C HIS A 676 8.29 45.51 -9.70
N PHE A 677 7.48 44.97 -8.80
CA PHE A 677 6.03 44.95 -8.97
C PHE A 677 5.33 46.24 -8.55
N THR A 678 5.83 46.91 -7.52
CA THR A 678 5.15 48.05 -6.91
C THR A 678 5.89 49.39 -7.12
N GLY A 679 7.16 49.34 -7.49
CA GLY A 679 8.03 50.53 -7.50
C GLY A 679 8.32 51.09 -6.10
N ARG A 680 8.05 50.34 -5.03
CA ARG A 680 8.20 50.73 -3.62
C ARG A 680 8.95 49.68 -2.83
N GLU A 681 9.81 50.14 -1.93
CA GLU A 681 10.42 49.29 -0.92
C GLU A 681 9.42 48.95 0.19
N ARG A 682 9.69 47.86 0.91
CA ARG A 682 8.91 47.40 2.05
C ARG A 682 9.82 47.29 3.29
N PRO A 683 10.16 48.43 3.91
CA PRO A 683 11.09 48.46 5.05
C PRO A 683 10.61 47.62 6.22
N GLU A 684 9.29 47.47 6.40
CA GLU A 684 8.69 46.61 7.43
C GLU A 684 9.00 45.13 7.20
N TRP A 685 9.11 44.66 5.95
CA TRP A 685 9.49 43.28 5.63
C TRP A 685 11.00 43.07 5.82
N VAL A 686 11.82 44.09 5.51
CA VAL A 686 13.26 44.05 5.75
C VAL A 686 13.55 43.90 7.25
N GLU A 687 12.86 44.66 8.10
CA GLU A 687 13.02 44.60 9.57
C GLU A 687 12.73 43.20 10.11
N VAL A 688 11.59 42.61 9.73
CA VAL A 688 11.22 41.27 10.18
C VAL A 688 12.17 40.21 9.62
N ARG A 689 12.57 40.31 8.33
CA ARG A 689 13.56 39.40 7.73
C ARG A 689 14.85 39.39 8.55
N ASP A 690 15.37 40.55 8.93
CA ASP A 690 16.63 40.69 9.67
C ASP A 690 16.49 40.15 11.09
N VAL A 691 15.32 40.34 11.74
CA VAL A 691 15.00 39.74 13.05
C VAL A 691 15.00 38.23 12.95
N ILE A 692 14.38 37.62 11.91
CA ILE A 692 14.40 36.17 11.73
C ILE A 692 15.83 35.66 11.53
N ALA A 693 16.67 36.37 10.76
CA ALA A 693 18.05 35.99 10.56
C ALA A 693 18.83 35.94 11.87
N GLU A 694 18.69 37.00 12.70
CA GLU A 694 19.34 37.08 14.02
C GLU A 694 18.83 35.96 14.95
N ASP A 695 17.53 35.69 14.95
CA ASP A 695 16.90 34.66 15.77
C ASP A 695 17.41 33.24 15.40
N VAL A 696 17.48 32.91 14.11
CA VAL A 696 18.03 31.63 13.60
C VAL A 696 19.49 31.49 14.03
N ILE A 697 20.30 32.55 13.88
CA ILE A 697 21.72 32.51 14.23
C ILE A 697 21.89 32.34 15.74
N THR A 698 21.09 33.04 16.54
CA THR A 698 21.22 33.05 18.03
C THR A 698 20.78 31.72 18.64
N HIS A 699 19.65 31.17 18.22
CA HIS A 699 19.05 30.02 18.84
C HIS A 699 19.36 28.68 18.10
N GLY A 700 19.58 28.74 16.80
CA GLY A 700 19.88 27.55 16.01
C GLY A 700 21.33 27.07 16.15
N TRP A 701 22.28 28.00 16.26
CA TRP A 701 23.69 27.66 16.42
C TRP A 701 23.98 27.07 17.80
N LYS A 702 24.71 25.97 17.85
CA LYS A 702 25.11 25.27 19.07
C LYS A 702 26.63 25.37 19.27
N PRO A 703 27.12 26.36 19.96
CA PRO A 703 28.57 26.62 20.07
C PRO A 703 29.37 25.43 20.62
N GLU A 704 28.78 24.68 21.56
CA GLU A 704 29.40 23.51 22.22
C GLU A 704 29.56 22.33 21.26
N LEU A 705 28.68 22.26 20.23
CA LEU A 705 28.64 21.17 19.24
C LEU A 705 29.24 21.59 17.89
N ASN A 706 29.45 22.88 17.71
CA ASN A 706 30.00 23.50 16.50
C ASN A 706 29.18 23.17 15.21
N TYR A 707 27.82 23.18 15.34
CA TYR A 707 26.90 23.06 14.18
C TYR A 707 25.51 23.67 14.52
N PHE A 708 24.67 23.88 13.50
CA PHE A 708 23.27 24.24 13.70
C PHE A 708 22.46 22.99 14.05
N GLY A 709 21.72 23.03 15.18
CA GLY A 709 20.81 21.95 15.59
C GLY A 709 19.53 21.92 14.74
N SER A 710 18.79 20.80 14.78
CA SER A 710 17.52 20.62 14.09
C SER A 710 16.45 21.61 14.54
N ALA A 711 16.43 21.94 15.83
CA ALA A 711 15.51 22.87 16.46
C ALA A 711 16.20 23.68 17.57
N TYR A 712 15.55 24.77 18.03
CA TYR A 712 16.11 25.68 19.04
C TYR A 712 16.35 25.03 20.40
N ASP A 713 15.50 24.09 20.77
CA ASP A 713 15.53 23.34 22.02
C ASP A 713 16.25 21.97 21.93
N GLY A 714 16.84 21.63 20.77
CA GLY A 714 17.51 20.36 20.51
C GLY A 714 19.00 20.52 20.25
N THR A 715 19.71 19.39 20.41
CA THR A 715 21.14 19.24 20.10
C THR A 715 21.39 18.25 18.97
N ASP A 716 20.36 17.59 18.49
CA ASP A 716 20.39 16.64 17.39
C ASP A 716 20.65 17.36 16.07
N ILE A 717 21.39 16.70 15.19
CA ILE A 717 21.65 17.17 13.84
C ILE A 717 20.60 16.64 12.87
N ASP A 718 20.23 17.48 11.91
CA ASP A 718 19.31 17.18 10.82
C ASP A 718 19.89 17.75 9.53
N ALA A 719 19.88 16.97 8.45
CA ALA A 719 20.46 17.41 7.19
C ALA A 719 19.72 18.62 6.57
N SER A 720 18.46 18.89 6.96
CA SER A 720 17.71 20.07 6.49
C SER A 720 18.33 21.39 6.94
N VAL A 721 19.20 21.41 7.95
CA VAL A 721 19.92 22.62 8.37
C VAL A 721 20.91 23.14 7.31
N LEU A 722 21.27 22.33 6.32
CA LEU A 722 22.04 22.77 5.15
C LEU A 722 21.35 23.92 4.40
N ALA A 723 20.02 24.05 4.54
CA ALA A 723 19.25 25.14 3.99
C ALA A 723 19.77 26.52 4.40
N ILE A 724 20.45 26.67 5.54
CA ILE A 724 21.04 27.94 6.00
C ILE A 724 21.98 28.53 4.96
N GLY A 725 22.87 27.71 4.39
CA GLY A 725 23.76 28.17 3.33
C GLY A 725 23.14 28.08 1.94
N LEU A 726 22.32 27.04 1.70
CA LEU A 726 21.65 26.83 0.39
C LEU A 726 20.66 27.96 0.06
N SER A 727 20.00 28.55 1.06
CA SER A 727 19.07 29.68 0.90
C SER A 727 19.80 31.03 0.75
N GLY A 728 21.07 31.09 1.18
CA GLY A 728 21.86 32.33 1.24
C GLY A 728 21.71 33.12 2.55
N LEU A 729 21.08 32.56 3.60
CA LEU A 729 21.00 33.22 4.90
C LEU A 729 22.40 33.43 5.49
N LEU A 730 23.28 32.44 5.36
CA LEU A 730 24.69 32.62 5.67
C LEU A 730 25.53 32.53 4.37
N PRO A 731 26.60 33.34 4.26
CA PRO A 731 27.52 33.22 3.14
C PRO A 731 28.23 31.85 3.16
N PRO A 732 28.63 31.31 2.00
CA PRO A 732 29.30 30.01 1.91
C PRO A 732 30.55 29.88 2.74
N GLU A 733 31.27 30.97 2.99
CA GLU A 733 32.54 31.04 3.73
C GLU A 733 32.34 31.16 5.25
N ASP A 734 31.09 31.35 5.71
CA ASP A 734 30.84 31.46 7.15
C ASP A 734 31.30 30.17 7.87
N PRO A 735 32.20 30.29 8.87
CA PRO A 735 32.74 29.10 9.53
C PRO A 735 31.68 28.23 10.21
N ARG A 736 30.53 28.78 10.58
CA ARG A 736 29.41 28.03 11.17
C ARG A 736 28.72 27.16 10.13
N PHE A 737 28.56 27.67 8.90
CA PHE A 737 28.01 26.87 7.80
C PHE A 737 28.97 25.76 7.39
N VAL A 738 30.28 26.05 7.25
CA VAL A 738 31.30 25.04 6.94
C VAL A 738 31.31 23.93 7.97
N ALA A 739 31.31 24.28 9.26
CA ALA A 739 31.28 23.30 10.35
C ALA A 739 29.98 22.48 10.35
N THR A 740 28.85 23.06 9.98
CA THR A 740 27.58 22.33 9.87
C THR A 740 27.61 21.34 8.72
N VAL A 741 28.21 21.68 7.58
CA VAL A 741 28.41 20.74 6.45
C VAL A 741 29.27 19.55 6.88
N GLU A 742 30.38 19.81 7.61
CA GLU A 742 31.25 18.75 8.16
C GLU A 742 30.49 17.86 9.17
N ALA A 743 29.66 18.43 10.01
CA ALA A 743 28.85 17.68 10.97
C ALA A 743 27.79 16.80 10.30
N VAL A 744 27.08 17.31 9.28
CA VAL A 744 26.12 16.52 8.47
C VAL A 744 26.85 15.37 7.76
N GLU A 745 27.98 15.64 7.12
CA GLU A 745 28.80 14.60 6.49
C GLU A 745 29.22 13.52 7.52
N GLY A 746 29.76 13.93 8.66
CA GLY A 746 30.31 13.01 9.64
C GLY A 746 29.27 12.16 10.38
N GLN A 747 28.05 12.67 10.56
CA GLN A 747 27.01 12.01 11.38
C GLN A 747 25.89 11.37 10.56
N LEU A 748 25.57 11.90 9.38
CA LEU A 748 24.41 11.50 8.60
C LEU A 748 24.75 10.82 7.26
N ARG A 749 25.94 10.99 6.73
CA ARG A 749 26.35 10.33 5.49
C ARG A 749 26.72 8.86 5.73
N ASP A 750 26.25 8.00 4.86
CA ASP A 750 26.61 6.59 4.79
C ASP A 750 26.81 6.16 3.32
N GLY A 751 28.05 5.95 2.92
CA GLY A 751 28.38 5.63 1.54
C GLY A 751 27.90 6.68 0.53
N PRO A 752 27.03 6.31 -0.41
CA PRO A 752 26.51 7.19 -1.44
C PRO A 752 25.27 8.01 -1.00
N THR A 753 24.81 7.86 0.23
CA THR A 753 23.53 8.42 0.71
C THR A 753 23.68 9.20 2.01
N VAL A 754 22.71 10.06 2.31
CA VAL A 754 22.63 10.89 3.52
C VAL A 754 21.27 10.72 4.17
N TYR A 755 21.26 10.37 5.47
CA TYR A 755 20.04 10.28 6.28
C TYR A 755 19.47 11.68 6.58
N ARG A 756 18.15 11.77 6.74
CA ARG A 756 17.51 13.00 7.20
C ARG A 756 18.03 13.38 8.59
N TYR A 757 17.95 12.45 9.50
CA TYR A 757 18.42 12.51 10.91
C TYR A 757 18.63 11.08 11.42
N ARG A 758 19.19 10.95 12.62
CA ARG A 758 19.29 9.65 13.32
C ARG A 758 18.72 9.73 14.74
N SER A 759 18.04 10.84 15.07
CA SER A 759 17.35 11.03 16.34
C SER A 759 16.00 10.30 16.37
N ASP A 760 15.50 9.99 17.56
CA ASP A 760 14.16 9.44 17.77
C ASP A 760 13.08 10.49 17.41
N ASP A 761 12.31 10.22 16.37
CA ASP A 761 11.18 11.03 15.90
C ASP A 761 9.82 10.60 16.50
N GLY A 762 9.80 9.55 17.31
CA GLY A 762 8.61 8.99 17.95
C GLY A 762 7.87 7.96 17.08
N LEU A 763 8.39 7.63 15.91
CA LEU A 763 7.87 6.56 15.06
C LEU A 763 8.70 5.29 15.24
N PRO A 764 8.09 4.10 15.26
CA PRO A 764 8.84 2.84 15.32
C PRO A 764 9.58 2.56 14.01
N GLY A 765 10.68 1.80 14.08
CA GLY A 765 11.46 1.37 12.94
C GLY A 765 12.57 2.35 12.54
N THR A 766 13.26 2.01 11.44
CA THR A 766 14.34 2.78 10.84
C THR A 766 13.94 3.23 9.43
N GLU A 767 14.71 4.14 8.86
CA GLU A 767 14.57 4.63 7.49
C GLU A 767 15.88 4.42 6.72
N GLY A 768 15.83 4.58 5.40
CA GLY A 768 17.01 4.62 4.52
C GLY A 768 17.66 5.99 4.48
N GLY A 769 18.72 6.14 3.69
CA GLY A 769 19.27 7.44 3.36
C GLY A 769 18.43 8.14 2.29
N PHE A 770 18.13 9.41 2.51
CA PHE A 770 17.18 10.19 1.73
C PHE A 770 17.85 10.90 0.56
N HIS A 771 17.41 10.65 -0.67
CA HIS A 771 18.08 11.18 -1.86
C HIS A 771 18.13 12.70 -1.95
N LEU A 772 17.09 13.40 -1.48
CA LEU A 772 17.11 14.87 -1.42
C LEU A 772 18.21 15.37 -0.50
N MET A 773 18.42 14.74 0.66
CA MET A 773 19.49 15.15 1.59
C MET A 773 20.87 14.87 1.02
N THR A 774 21.02 13.79 0.28
CA THR A 774 22.23 13.52 -0.53
C THR A 774 22.47 14.65 -1.52
N SER A 775 21.43 15.06 -2.25
CA SER A 775 21.47 16.18 -3.19
C SER A 775 21.84 17.50 -2.52
N TRP A 776 21.28 17.81 -1.36
CA TRP A 776 21.61 19.04 -0.63
C TRP A 776 23.03 19.04 -0.11
N LEU A 777 23.57 17.90 0.30
CA LEU A 777 24.99 17.80 0.68
C LEU A 777 25.93 17.99 -0.54
N VAL A 778 25.57 17.50 -1.73
CA VAL A 778 26.29 17.80 -3.00
C VAL A 778 26.38 19.30 -3.23
N ASP A 779 25.24 20.00 -3.12
CA ASP A 779 25.21 21.45 -3.31
C ASP A 779 25.97 22.21 -2.22
N ALA A 780 25.88 21.76 -0.97
CA ALA A 780 26.62 22.32 0.15
C ALA A 780 28.16 22.16 -0.05
N TYR A 781 28.63 20.99 -0.46
CA TYR A 781 30.05 20.80 -0.81
C TYR A 781 30.51 21.78 -1.90
N ARG A 782 29.68 21.94 -2.96
CA ARG A 782 30.00 22.91 -4.02
C ARG A 782 30.13 24.35 -3.46
N LEU A 783 29.19 24.76 -2.61
CA LEU A 783 29.18 26.10 -2.02
C LEU A 783 30.41 26.37 -1.14
N VAL A 784 30.80 25.42 -0.32
CA VAL A 784 32.00 25.56 0.56
C VAL A 784 33.33 25.27 -0.17
N GLY A 785 33.32 25.18 -1.52
CA GLY A 785 34.51 25.00 -2.34
C GLY A 785 35.02 23.55 -2.47
N ARG A 786 34.33 22.56 -1.91
CA ARG A 786 34.68 21.12 -1.96
C ARG A 786 34.15 20.44 -3.23
N ARG A 787 34.49 20.99 -4.40
CA ARG A 787 33.94 20.54 -5.71
C ARG A 787 34.20 19.06 -5.99
N GLN A 788 35.34 18.52 -5.59
CA GLN A 788 35.67 17.10 -5.84
C GLN A 788 34.78 16.16 -5.05
N ASP A 789 34.48 16.51 -3.80
CA ASP A 789 33.55 15.75 -2.96
C ASP A 789 32.12 15.82 -3.50
N ALA A 790 31.70 17.00 -3.97
CA ALA A 790 30.42 17.19 -4.64
C ALA A 790 30.27 16.27 -5.86
N VAL A 791 31.26 16.27 -6.78
CA VAL A 791 31.23 15.41 -7.98
C VAL A 791 31.21 13.92 -7.60
N LYS A 792 31.99 13.52 -6.61
CA LYS A 792 32.04 12.13 -6.15
C LYS A 792 30.70 11.67 -5.54
N LEU A 793 30.09 12.49 -4.69
CA LEU A 793 28.80 12.15 -4.07
C LEU A 793 27.67 12.14 -5.12
N PHE A 794 27.68 13.10 -6.06
CA PHE A 794 26.71 13.14 -7.16
C PHE A 794 26.83 11.90 -8.08
N ALA A 795 28.03 11.46 -8.42
CA ALA A 795 28.23 10.22 -9.16
C ALA A 795 27.63 9.02 -8.41
N GLY A 796 27.86 8.94 -7.08
CA GLY A 796 27.25 7.90 -6.25
C GLY A 796 25.71 7.96 -6.25
N LEU A 797 25.10 9.13 -6.28
CA LEU A 797 23.64 9.27 -6.42
C LEU A 797 23.16 8.79 -7.80
N CYS A 798 23.89 9.11 -8.87
CA CYS A 798 23.55 8.65 -10.23
C CYS A 798 23.63 7.11 -10.35
N ASP A 799 24.55 6.47 -9.66
CA ASP A 799 24.70 5.00 -9.65
C ASP A 799 23.51 4.28 -8.97
N LEU A 800 22.69 4.97 -8.16
CA LEU A 800 21.51 4.42 -7.50
C LEU A 800 20.25 4.44 -8.37
N VAL A 801 20.31 5.04 -9.54
CA VAL A 801 19.18 5.12 -10.47
C VAL A 801 18.83 3.74 -11.01
N GLY A 802 17.53 3.41 -11.00
CA GLY A 802 17.04 2.14 -11.52
C GLY A 802 17.27 1.94 -13.03
N PRO A 803 17.08 0.70 -13.53
CA PRO A 803 17.41 0.33 -14.93
C PRO A 803 16.72 1.18 -16.00
N THR A 804 15.54 1.73 -15.70
CA THR A 804 14.76 2.57 -16.62
C THR A 804 14.87 4.06 -16.30
N GLY A 805 15.78 4.43 -15.40
CA GLY A 805 16.08 5.82 -15.08
C GLY A 805 15.17 6.42 -14.00
N LEU A 806 14.56 5.61 -13.14
CA LEU A 806 13.73 6.08 -12.02
C LEU A 806 14.49 6.07 -10.70
N LEU A 807 14.15 7.00 -9.81
CA LEU A 807 14.58 7.08 -8.42
C LEU A 807 13.38 6.97 -7.49
N SER A 808 13.53 6.17 -6.44
CA SER A 808 12.62 6.14 -5.29
C SER A 808 12.97 7.26 -4.30
N GLU A 809 12.38 7.24 -3.12
CA GLU A 809 12.60 8.22 -2.06
C GLU A 809 13.96 8.06 -1.38
N GLU A 810 14.31 6.81 -1.03
CA GLU A 810 15.40 6.46 -0.15
C GLU A 810 16.20 5.28 -0.68
N TYR A 811 17.34 5.04 -0.04
CA TYR A 811 18.20 3.90 -0.30
C TYR A 811 18.75 3.31 0.99
N ASP A 812 18.71 1.99 1.10
CA ASP A 812 19.36 1.24 2.18
C ASP A 812 20.80 0.91 1.77
N PRO A 813 21.81 1.58 2.33
CA PRO A 813 23.22 1.31 1.96
C PRO A 813 23.72 -0.05 2.44
N VAL A 814 23.06 -0.67 3.43
CA VAL A 814 23.41 -1.99 3.98
C VAL A 814 22.85 -3.10 3.11
N ALA A 815 21.56 -3.02 2.77
CA ALA A 815 20.92 -4.01 1.90
C ALA A 815 21.20 -3.78 0.41
N GLY A 816 21.68 -2.61 0.01
CA GLY A 816 21.95 -2.25 -1.38
C GLY A 816 20.67 -2.14 -2.21
N ARG A 817 19.58 -1.58 -1.65
CA ARG A 817 18.24 -1.57 -2.26
C ARG A 817 17.56 -0.21 -2.13
N ALA A 818 16.77 0.14 -3.14
CA ALA A 818 15.87 1.28 -3.09
C ALA A 818 14.71 1.08 -2.10
N LEU A 819 14.29 2.13 -1.45
CA LEU A 819 13.21 2.20 -0.47
C LEU A 819 12.30 3.39 -0.76
N GLY A 820 11.12 3.39 -0.14
CA GLY A 820 10.14 4.47 -0.26
C GLY A 820 9.40 4.51 -1.58
N ASN A 821 8.53 5.51 -1.74
CA ASN A 821 7.63 5.62 -2.89
C ASN A 821 8.36 5.93 -4.21
N LEU A 822 7.80 5.46 -5.35
CA LEU A 822 8.41 5.47 -6.67
C LEU A 822 7.45 5.98 -7.76
N PRO A 823 7.96 6.75 -8.77
CA PRO A 823 9.13 7.59 -8.66
C PRO A 823 8.89 8.76 -7.71
N GLN A 824 9.94 9.26 -7.06
CA GLN A 824 9.84 10.33 -6.07
C GLN A 824 10.34 11.66 -6.66
N ALA A 825 9.49 12.70 -6.60
CA ALA A 825 9.79 14.01 -7.17
C ALA A 825 11.06 14.64 -6.59
N TYR A 826 11.24 14.58 -5.26
CA TYR A 826 12.41 15.12 -4.57
C TYR A 826 13.73 14.53 -5.06
N SER A 827 13.76 13.22 -5.30
CA SER A 827 14.94 12.52 -5.78
C SER A 827 15.35 12.98 -7.18
N HIS A 828 14.37 13.07 -8.07
CA HIS A 828 14.61 13.52 -9.46
C HIS A 828 14.95 15.02 -9.56
N LEU A 829 14.26 15.89 -8.81
CA LEU A 829 14.59 17.32 -8.82
C LEU A 829 15.96 17.61 -8.21
N GLY A 830 16.35 16.82 -7.18
CA GLY A 830 17.66 16.90 -6.57
C GLY A 830 18.78 16.58 -7.58
N LEU A 831 18.62 15.48 -8.33
CA LEU A 831 19.54 15.08 -9.39
C LEU A 831 19.66 16.17 -10.47
N VAL A 832 18.53 16.73 -10.94
CA VAL A 832 18.50 17.82 -11.93
C VAL A 832 19.24 19.05 -11.41
N ASN A 833 18.97 19.48 -10.18
CA ASN A 833 19.59 20.66 -9.58
C ASN A 833 21.08 20.48 -9.40
N ASN A 834 21.53 19.32 -8.92
CA ASN A 834 22.97 19.03 -8.77
C ASN A 834 23.71 19.08 -10.12
N ALA A 835 23.14 18.47 -11.16
CA ALA A 835 23.75 18.49 -12.49
C ALA A 835 23.90 19.93 -13.02
N LEU A 836 22.85 20.75 -12.89
CA LEU A 836 22.85 22.17 -13.29
C LEU A 836 23.89 22.98 -12.49
N ASN A 837 23.95 22.79 -11.17
CA ASN A 837 24.87 23.50 -10.29
C ASN A 837 26.32 23.11 -10.53
N LEU A 838 26.61 21.85 -10.79
CA LEU A 838 27.96 21.35 -11.12
C LEU A 838 28.41 21.79 -12.52
N ASP A 839 27.48 22.00 -13.48
CA ASP A 839 27.71 22.56 -14.80
C ASP A 839 27.95 24.09 -14.78
N GLY A 840 27.83 24.72 -13.60
CA GLY A 840 28.01 26.17 -13.41
C GLY A 840 26.78 27.00 -13.71
N ARG A 841 25.63 26.41 -13.91
CA ARG A 841 24.35 27.09 -14.20
C ARG A 841 23.63 27.36 -12.87
N THR A 842 24.13 28.31 -12.11
CA THR A 842 23.49 28.75 -10.86
C THR A 842 22.21 29.54 -11.19
N ALA A 843 21.17 29.42 -10.34
CA ALA A 843 19.87 30.08 -10.51
C ALA A 843 19.95 31.58 -10.45
#